data_a1494ef07443e1a789212c3b04c12869
#
_entry.id   a1494ef07443e1a789212c3b04c12869
#
_cell.length_a   1.000
_cell.length_b   1.000
_cell.length_c   1.000
_cell.angle_alpha   90.00
_cell.angle_beta   90.00
_cell.angle_gamma   90.00
#
_symmetry.space_group_name_H-M   'P 1'
#
loop_
_entity.id
_entity.type
_entity.pdbx_description
1 polymer ?
#
loop_
_entity_poly.entity_id
_entity_poly.type
_entity_poly.pdbx_seq_one_letter_code
_entity_poly.pdbx_strand_id
1 'polypeptide(L)'
;MCILLRRCGLISYAVLASLTLQLTFSVTGYAQEATPQAKAGLQATSSNQIAAPTEVDHLIITPRVIKGKKLSEQLERRNDSHLSSIAARSLSIERQLSGKSHLLKLDRAVSLDEARALAAKLSTNTEVESVEPDVRMQAHAFMPNDPGYSGAPGQWHFMTPIGSNAGGADLPPAWDMTLGNGTVEVAVLDTGYRPHSDLQAVLPGYDFVSSVAIANDGNGRDADASDPGDAVVANECGRGAAAARSSWHGTHVMGIIAALMNNGLYGTGMAPNVRIVPVRVLGKCGGYTSDIIDGMRWAAGLAVPGAPKNAYPARIINLSLGIPGTCSRAFQAAINDVNAAGAIVVVSNGNGGYSSVNQPANCAGTLAVTAHSVDGDSATYANLGVQTLISAPGGGCGTLARNCVEIYSSNGLGIYSLGNTGASRPASDGYSIKYGTSMAAPHVSGAIALMLSLNPSLSRDEVVSLLRASARAFPAGSACLLRANSGMCGAGILDVYAALTSIAPAIHIANLSQVASPGALVNLDASAISPSGHQVISYEWHASPSNKIPISVLNADTANASFVAPATGTYQFVVLVTDSSGTTSNASATVRINSAPVIQSVTTHQVAAGKTLTIKLVAMDADGNKPVFHAIALPDGATLSAAGVFNWAHASPIGIYTISVAASDMDATGSTMSFTVEVPQGLQTSAGVSSGSSSGGGGAIDVEWLIAITSLLVVTRCRRVY
;
A
#
# COMPACT_ATOMS: atom_id res chain seq x y z
N MET A 1 56.69 -1.35 46.98
CA MET A 1 57.88 -0.53 47.39
C MET A 1 57.44 0.91 47.19
N CYS A 2 56.93 1.39 48.27
CA CYS A 2 57.40 2.56 49.00
C CYS A 2 57.23 3.86 48.18
N ILE A 3 56.55 4.81 48.59
CA ILE A 3 56.30 5.57 49.82
C ILE A 3 56.27 7.04 49.45
N LEU A 4 55.25 7.71 49.87
CA LEU A 4 55.07 8.89 50.73
C LEU A 4 55.28 10.26 50.05
N LEU A 5 54.43 11.15 50.23
CA LEU A 5 53.80 11.96 51.30
C LEU A 5 53.90 13.46 51.05
N ARG A 6 52.77 14.17 51.27
CA ARG A 6 52.57 15.45 51.98
C ARG A 6 53.02 16.73 51.24
N ARG A 7 52.32 17.85 51.31
CA ARG A 7 51.57 18.58 52.34
C ARG A 7 50.85 19.78 51.71
N CYS A 8 49.64 20.02 52.15
CA CYS A 8 49.06 21.18 52.81
C CYS A 8 49.39 22.59 52.34
N GLY A 9 48.37 23.39 52.15
CA GLY A 9 48.32 24.83 52.18
C GLY A 9 46.95 25.40 52.06
N LEU A 10 46.28 25.64 53.19
CA LEU A 10 45.09 26.49 53.32
C LEU A 10 45.48 27.94 53.02
N ILE A 11 44.56 28.71 52.40
CA ILE A 11 44.18 30.07 52.82
C ILE A 11 42.87 30.50 52.18
N SER A 12 42.12 31.14 52.97
CA SER A 12 40.75 31.59 53.06
C SER A 12 40.27 32.71 52.10
N TYR A 13 38.93 32.77 51.97
CA TYR A 13 38.00 33.89 51.81
C TYR A 13 38.08 34.81 50.59
N ALA A 14 37.00 34.76 49.79
CA ALA A 14 36.15 35.94 49.56
C ALA A 14 34.78 35.50 48.95
N VAL A 15 33.75 35.94 49.62
CA VAL A 15 32.33 35.86 49.23
C VAL A 15 32.10 36.75 48.02
N LEU A 16 31.52 36.18 46.93
CA LEU A 16 30.69 36.95 46.00
C LEU A 16 29.52 36.06 45.57
N ALA A 17 28.35 36.46 46.04
CA ALA A 17 27.08 35.92 45.64
C ALA A 17 26.82 36.27 44.15
N SER A 18 26.81 35.27 43.28
CA SER A 18 26.22 35.39 41.95
C SER A 18 25.00 34.51 41.92
N LEU A 19 23.82 35.11 41.84
CA LEU A 19 22.55 34.47 41.55
C LEU A 19 22.65 33.82 40.17
N THR A 20 22.93 32.53 40.09
CA THR A 20 22.69 31.73 38.92
C THR A 20 21.25 31.16 39.03
N LEU A 21 20.36 31.82 38.32
CA LEU A 21 19.03 31.32 38.03
C LEU A 21 19.20 30.06 37.14
N GLN A 22 19.25 28.90 37.73
CA GLN A 22 19.12 27.64 37.01
C GLN A 22 17.65 27.46 36.58
N LEU A 23 17.33 27.88 35.36
CA LEU A 23 16.16 27.44 34.63
C LEU A 23 16.40 25.99 34.22
N THR A 24 15.96 25.06 35.05
CA THR A 24 15.79 23.67 34.65
C THR A 24 14.60 23.61 33.72
N PHE A 25 14.85 23.65 32.39
CA PHE A 25 13.83 23.25 31.43
C PHE A 25 13.69 21.73 31.48
N SER A 26 12.61 21.28 32.13
CA SER A 26 12.13 19.90 31.99
C SER A 26 11.58 19.75 30.57
N VAL A 27 12.30 19.04 29.71
CA VAL A 27 11.82 18.69 28.36
C VAL A 27 10.82 17.56 28.49
N THR A 28 9.54 17.91 28.67
CA THR A 28 8.44 17.02 28.36
C THR A 28 7.95 17.37 26.97
N GLY A 29 8.42 16.62 25.98
CA GLY A 29 7.97 16.76 24.60
C GLY A 29 6.60 16.16 24.39
N TYR A 30 5.55 16.79 24.93
CA TYR A 30 4.17 16.46 24.61
C TYR A 30 3.63 17.46 23.58
N ALA A 31 2.96 16.94 22.57
CA ALA A 31 2.15 17.75 21.67
C ALA A 31 1.05 18.44 22.52
N GLN A 32 0.98 19.76 22.47
CA GLN A 32 -0.01 20.53 23.23
C GLN A 32 -1.21 20.80 22.32
N GLU A 33 -2.38 20.43 22.80
CA GLU A 33 -3.66 20.57 22.09
C GLU A 33 -4.25 21.97 22.24
N ALA A 34 -4.83 22.48 21.14
CA ALA A 34 -5.79 23.60 21.18
C ALA A 34 -7.22 23.05 21.37
N THR A 35 -7.89 23.40 22.44
CA THR A 35 -9.30 23.08 22.65
C THR A 35 -10.21 24.00 21.84
N PRO A 36 -11.25 23.49 21.17
CA PRO A 36 -12.21 24.34 20.47
C PRO A 36 -13.16 25.04 21.47
N GLN A 37 -13.09 26.34 21.59
CA GLN A 37 -14.21 27.15 22.12
C GLN A 37 -15.14 27.50 20.96
N ALA A 38 -16.40 27.12 21.09
CA ALA A 38 -17.43 27.39 20.11
C ALA A 38 -17.87 28.85 20.11
N LYS A 39 -18.10 29.38 18.92
CA LYS A 39 -18.93 30.51 18.51
C LYS A 39 -18.37 31.93 18.65
N ALA A 40 -17.84 32.41 17.54
CA ALA A 40 -18.22 33.75 17.02
C ALA A 40 -18.19 33.66 15.50
N GLY A 41 -19.29 34.00 14.84
CA GLY A 41 -19.45 33.92 13.40
C GLY A 41 -18.45 34.81 12.67
N LEU A 42 -17.62 34.20 11.87
CA LEU A 42 -16.87 34.86 10.82
C LEU A 42 -17.48 34.41 9.50
N GLN A 43 -17.96 35.39 8.75
CA GLN A 43 -18.43 35.20 7.38
C GLN A 43 -17.34 34.55 6.56
N ALA A 44 -17.69 33.45 5.89
CA ALA A 44 -16.86 32.77 4.95
C ALA A 44 -16.43 33.74 3.84
N THR A 45 -15.18 34.15 3.83
CA THR A 45 -14.56 34.70 2.64
C THR A 45 -14.16 33.57 1.74
N SER A 46 -14.75 33.57 0.56
CA SER A 46 -14.59 32.71 -0.61
C SER A 46 -13.34 31.79 -0.64
N SER A 47 -13.64 30.52 -0.92
CA SER A 47 -12.77 29.49 -1.50
C SER A 47 -11.56 30.06 -2.23
N ASN A 48 -10.34 29.68 -1.81
CA ASN A 48 -9.15 29.73 -2.65
C ASN A 48 -9.31 28.70 -3.79
N GLN A 49 -10.10 29.03 -4.79
CA GLN A 49 -9.92 28.46 -6.12
C GLN A 49 -8.51 28.86 -6.56
N ILE A 50 -7.75 27.90 -7.04
CA ILE A 50 -6.55 28.18 -7.86
C ILE A 50 -6.99 29.22 -8.88
N ALA A 51 -6.44 30.42 -8.78
CA ALA A 51 -6.82 31.48 -9.69
C ALA A 51 -6.48 30.98 -11.10
N ALA A 52 -7.51 30.80 -11.92
CA ALA A 52 -7.33 30.58 -13.35
C ALA A 52 -6.33 31.62 -13.86
N PRO A 53 -5.47 31.32 -14.84
CA PRO A 53 -4.53 32.28 -15.36
C PRO A 53 -5.29 33.54 -15.67
N THR A 54 -4.95 34.59 -14.96
CA THR A 54 -5.72 35.87 -14.95
C THR A 54 -5.56 36.68 -16.23
N GLU A 55 -4.70 36.20 -17.12
CA GLU A 55 -4.35 36.88 -18.36
C GLU A 55 -4.75 36.07 -19.60
N VAL A 56 -5.39 36.73 -20.55
CA VAL A 56 -5.88 36.19 -21.82
C VAL A 56 -5.21 36.99 -22.94
N ASP A 57 -4.61 36.31 -23.89
CA ASP A 57 -3.93 36.90 -25.04
C ASP A 57 -4.63 36.58 -26.38
N HIS A 58 -5.69 35.77 -26.35
CA HIS A 58 -6.45 35.38 -27.53
C HIS A 58 -7.97 35.41 -27.28
N LEU A 59 -8.72 35.63 -28.39
CA LEU A 59 -10.18 35.48 -28.43
C LEU A 59 -10.55 34.47 -29.53
N ILE A 60 -11.61 33.72 -29.31
CA ILE A 60 -12.24 32.87 -30.33
C ILE A 60 -13.42 33.60 -30.92
N ILE A 61 -13.42 33.85 -32.25
CA ILE A 61 -14.53 34.47 -32.96
C ILE A 61 -15.19 33.45 -33.91
N THR A 62 -16.51 33.39 -33.86
CA THR A 62 -17.32 32.58 -34.78
C THR A 62 -18.18 33.51 -35.65
N PRO A 63 -17.97 33.57 -36.97
CA PRO A 63 -18.79 34.40 -37.85
C PRO A 63 -20.14 33.74 -38.15
N ARG A 64 -21.18 34.56 -38.31
CA ARG A 64 -22.46 34.10 -38.90
C ARG A 64 -22.28 33.86 -40.39
N VAL A 65 -22.67 32.68 -40.85
CA VAL A 65 -22.69 32.38 -42.26
C VAL A 65 -23.95 32.98 -42.89
N ILE A 66 -23.82 34.21 -43.38
CA ILE A 66 -24.89 34.92 -44.10
C ILE A 66 -24.40 35.13 -45.54
N LYS A 67 -25.16 34.61 -46.51
CA LYS A 67 -24.81 34.72 -47.93
C LYS A 67 -24.63 36.20 -48.34
N GLY A 68 -23.46 36.60 -48.84
CA GLY A 68 -23.16 37.98 -49.27
C GLY A 68 -22.63 38.90 -48.17
N LYS A 69 -22.29 38.41 -46.97
CA LYS A 69 -21.70 39.21 -45.89
C LYS A 69 -20.17 39.06 -45.83
N LYS A 70 -19.49 40.18 -45.56
CA LYS A 70 -18.03 40.35 -45.74
C LYS A 70 -17.16 39.77 -44.64
N LEU A 71 -17.67 39.52 -43.41
CA LEU A 71 -16.84 39.12 -42.27
C LEU A 71 -16.19 37.74 -42.47
N SER A 72 -16.95 36.74 -42.94
CA SER A 72 -16.38 35.42 -43.19
C SER A 72 -15.27 35.47 -44.25
N GLU A 73 -15.44 36.25 -45.31
CA GLU A 73 -14.41 36.44 -46.33
C GLU A 73 -13.19 37.21 -45.83
N GLN A 74 -13.39 38.18 -44.92
CA GLN A 74 -12.30 38.95 -44.28
C GLN A 74 -11.49 38.06 -43.36
N LEU A 75 -12.15 37.22 -42.57
CA LEU A 75 -11.48 36.24 -41.68
C LEU A 75 -10.66 35.20 -42.49
N GLU A 76 -11.24 34.71 -43.60
CA GLU A 76 -10.52 33.77 -44.49
C GLU A 76 -9.31 34.45 -45.14
N ARG A 77 -9.39 35.73 -45.48
CA ARG A 77 -8.31 36.53 -46.08
C ARG A 77 -7.35 37.11 -45.02
N ARG A 78 -7.52 36.78 -43.76
CA ARG A 78 -6.76 37.35 -42.62
C ARG A 78 -6.74 38.86 -42.56
N ASN A 79 -7.86 39.52 -42.92
CA ASN A 79 -8.01 40.95 -42.82
C ASN A 79 -8.72 41.30 -41.49
N ASP A 80 -7.96 41.78 -40.52
CA ASP A 80 -8.40 42.09 -39.16
C ASP A 80 -8.77 43.57 -38.90
N SER A 81 -8.58 44.42 -39.90
CA SER A 81 -8.75 45.89 -39.75
C SER A 81 -10.13 46.29 -39.23
N HIS A 82 -11.19 45.62 -39.68
CA HIS A 82 -12.57 45.89 -39.23
C HIS A 82 -12.80 45.49 -37.76
N LEU A 83 -12.33 44.33 -37.35
CA LEU A 83 -12.44 43.86 -35.97
C LEU A 83 -11.60 44.71 -35.01
N SER A 84 -10.40 45.12 -35.45
CA SER A 84 -9.54 46.03 -34.70
C SER A 84 -10.19 47.39 -34.48
N SER A 85 -10.91 47.90 -35.48
CA SER A 85 -11.70 49.14 -35.35
C SER A 85 -12.84 49.03 -34.33
N ILE A 86 -13.60 47.93 -34.35
CA ILE A 86 -14.67 47.67 -33.36
C ILE A 86 -14.08 47.54 -31.98
N ALA A 87 -13.02 46.77 -31.82
CA ALA A 87 -12.36 46.55 -30.53
C ALA A 87 -11.72 47.86 -29.99
N ALA A 88 -11.41 48.83 -30.86
CA ALA A 88 -10.57 50.02 -30.61
C ALA A 88 -9.17 49.58 -30.11
N ARG A 89 -8.65 48.48 -30.70
CA ARG A 89 -7.42 47.82 -30.31
C ARG A 89 -6.89 46.96 -31.47
N SER A 90 -5.58 46.79 -31.55
CA SER A 90 -4.99 45.92 -32.56
C SER A 90 -5.30 44.47 -32.28
N LEU A 91 -5.90 43.80 -33.25
CA LEU A 91 -6.19 42.39 -33.27
C LEU A 91 -5.52 41.76 -34.50
N SER A 92 -5.04 40.55 -34.41
CA SER A 92 -4.54 39.79 -35.56
C SER A 92 -5.19 38.41 -35.63
N ILE A 93 -5.55 37.99 -36.86
CA ILE A 93 -6.10 36.66 -37.09
C ILE A 93 -4.94 35.69 -37.18
N GLU A 94 -4.78 34.85 -36.15
CA GLU A 94 -3.66 33.95 -36.07
C GLU A 94 -3.89 32.68 -36.90
N ARG A 95 -5.03 32.01 -36.69
CA ARG A 95 -5.40 30.81 -37.43
C ARG A 95 -6.90 30.53 -37.44
N GLN A 96 -7.33 29.69 -38.37
CA GLN A 96 -8.67 29.13 -38.37
C GLN A 96 -8.69 27.93 -37.38
N LEU A 97 -9.76 27.76 -36.66
CA LEU A 97 -10.07 26.63 -35.82
C LEU A 97 -10.87 25.58 -36.61
N SER A 98 -11.09 24.42 -36.03
CA SER A 98 -12.02 23.43 -36.57
C SER A 98 -13.42 24.05 -36.71
N GLY A 99 -14.08 23.82 -37.82
CA GLY A 99 -15.34 24.51 -38.18
C GLY A 99 -15.12 25.88 -38.79
N LYS A 100 -15.94 26.89 -38.40
CA LYS A 100 -15.90 28.22 -38.97
C LYS A 100 -15.28 29.29 -38.06
N SER A 101 -14.84 28.92 -36.90
CA SER A 101 -14.26 29.84 -35.91
C SER A 101 -12.81 30.20 -36.23
N HIS A 102 -12.35 31.33 -35.73
CA HIS A 102 -10.99 31.82 -35.90
C HIS A 102 -10.41 32.28 -34.57
N LEU A 103 -9.09 32.09 -34.40
CA LEU A 103 -8.34 32.58 -33.25
C LEU A 103 -7.82 33.98 -33.55
N LEU A 104 -8.19 34.94 -32.71
CA LEU A 104 -7.75 36.33 -32.73
C LEU A 104 -6.72 36.55 -31.63
N LYS A 105 -5.54 37.01 -32.00
CA LYS A 105 -4.50 37.39 -31.04
C LYS A 105 -4.66 38.87 -30.67
N LEU A 106 -4.54 39.16 -29.37
CA LEU A 106 -4.50 40.50 -28.81
C LEU A 106 -3.07 41.07 -28.90
N ASP A 107 -2.95 42.40 -28.97
CA ASP A 107 -1.64 43.08 -28.95
C ASP A 107 -0.88 42.93 -27.63
N ARG A 108 -1.54 42.62 -26.53
CA ARG A 108 -1.01 42.24 -25.23
C ARG A 108 -1.97 41.34 -24.47
N ALA A 109 -1.47 40.57 -23.54
CA ALA A 109 -2.32 39.87 -22.61
C ALA A 109 -3.13 40.83 -21.73
N VAL A 110 -4.36 40.47 -21.40
CA VAL A 110 -5.30 41.25 -20.60
C VAL A 110 -5.96 40.39 -19.54
N SER A 111 -6.55 41.03 -18.53
CA SER A 111 -7.37 40.32 -17.56
C SER A 111 -8.56 39.60 -18.21
N LEU A 112 -9.05 38.52 -17.60
CA LEU A 112 -10.22 37.81 -18.10
C LEU A 112 -11.44 38.68 -18.21
N ASP A 113 -11.62 39.66 -17.30
CA ASP A 113 -12.75 40.61 -17.35
C ASP A 113 -12.59 41.61 -18.50
N GLU A 114 -11.37 42.09 -18.78
CA GLU A 114 -11.09 42.91 -19.96
C GLU A 114 -11.31 42.10 -21.26
N ALA A 115 -10.90 40.84 -21.31
CA ALA A 115 -11.14 39.95 -22.45
C ALA A 115 -12.65 39.71 -22.68
N ARG A 116 -13.43 39.52 -21.62
CA ARG A 116 -14.90 39.41 -21.69
C ARG A 116 -15.54 40.68 -22.19
N ALA A 117 -15.09 41.85 -21.73
CA ALA A 117 -15.58 43.13 -22.20
C ALA A 117 -15.26 43.35 -23.69
N LEU A 118 -14.08 43.00 -24.17
CA LEU A 118 -13.70 43.00 -25.58
C LEU A 118 -14.57 42.05 -26.40
N ALA A 119 -14.79 40.82 -25.91
CA ALA A 119 -15.65 39.85 -26.56
C ALA A 119 -17.09 40.34 -26.68
N ALA A 120 -17.65 40.94 -25.63
CA ALA A 120 -18.98 41.57 -25.66
C ALA A 120 -19.06 42.70 -26.69
N LYS A 121 -18.02 43.54 -26.77
CA LYS A 121 -17.94 44.62 -27.74
C LYS A 121 -17.90 44.14 -29.20
N LEU A 122 -17.10 43.09 -29.46
CA LEU A 122 -17.02 42.47 -30.79
C LEU A 122 -18.33 41.76 -31.17
N SER A 123 -19.04 41.21 -30.21
CA SER A 123 -20.33 40.52 -30.40
C SER A 123 -21.48 41.51 -30.78
N THR A 124 -21.29 42.84 -30.70
CA THR A 124 -22.25 43.83 -31.21
C THR A 124 -22.31 43.84 -32.74
N ASN A 125 -21.32 43.29 -33.41
CA ASN A 125 -21.34 43.16 -34.87
C ASN A 125 -22.35 42.08 -35.29
N THR A 126 -23.33 42.44 -36.11
CA THR A 126 -24.41 41.54 -36.57
C THR A 126 -23.91 40.33 -37.39
N GLU A 127 -22.70 40.39 -37.92
CA GLU A 127 -22.07 39.33 -38.68
C GLU A 127 -21.30 38.33 -37.76
N VAL A 128 -21.25 38.62 -36.47
CA VAL A 128 -20.63 37.75 -35.46
C VAL A 128 -21.70 36.86 -34.83
N GLU A 129 -21.43 35.56 -34.71
CA GLU A 129 -22.27 34.60 -33.98
C GLU A 129 -21.90 34.57 -32.50
N SER A 130 -20.60 34.44 -32.21
CA SER A 130 -20.05 34.50 -30.87
C SER A 130 -18.62 35.02 -30.86
N VAL A 131 -18.22 35.62 -29.73
CA VAL A 131 -16.83 35.87 -29.38
C VAL A 131 -16.65 35.51 -27.92
N GLU A 132 -15.59 34.81 -27.61
CA GLU A 132 -15.27 34.38 -26.27
C GLU A 132 -13.77 34.41 -26.00
N PRO A 133 -13.32 34.63 -24.77
CA PRO A 133 -11.92 34.54 -24.41
C PRO A 133 -11.39 33.13 -24.63
N ASP A 134 -10.21 32.97 -25.25
CA ASP A 134 -9.49 31.71 -25.28
C ASP A 134 -8.75 31.51 -23.95
N VAL A 135 -9.42 30.84 -23.04
CA VAL A 135 -8.89 30.63 -21.70
C VAL A 135 -8.16 29.28 -21.61
N ARG A 136 -7.07 29.30 -20.88
CA ARG A 136 -6.33 28.05 -20.58
C ARG A 136 -7.15 27.17 -19.64
N MET A 137 -7.65 26.03 -20.14
CA MET A 137 -8.34 25.03 -19.34
C MET A 137 -7.30 24.21 -18.57
N GLN A 138 -7.63 23.86 -17.33
CA GLN A 138 -6.87 22.95 -16.51
C GLN A 138 -7.72 21.71 -16.26
N ALA A 139 -7.07 20.56 -16.10
CA ALA A 139 -7.74 19.35 -15.59
C ALA A 139 -8.26 19.66 -14.18
N HIS A 140 -9.47 19.23 -13.87
CA HIS A 140 -9.97 19.30 -12.49
C HIS A 140 -9.17 18.32 -11.65
N ALA A 141 -8.32 18.81 -10.72
CA ALA A 141 -7.70 17.98 -9.71
C ALA A 141 -8.79 17.41 -8.79
N PHE A 142 -8.63 16.16 -8.41
CA PHE A 142 -9.49 15.53 -7.43
C PHE A 142 -9.39 16.26 -6.08
N MET A 143 -10.53 16.69 -5.55
CA MET A 143 -10.60 17.43 -4.28
C MET A 143 -11.54 16.73 -3.32
N PRO A 144 -11.08 16.38 -2.10
CA PRO A 144 -11.94 15.81 -1.06
C PRO A 144 -13.10 16.73 -0.69
N ASN A 145 -14.27 16.15 -0.42
CA ASN A 145 -15.45 16.88 0.02
C ASN A 145 -15.55 17.02 1.55
N ASP A 146 -14.56 16.49 2.28
CA ASP A 146 -14.54 16.47 3.73
C ASP A 146 -14.38 17.88 4.29
N PRO A 147 -15.19 18.27 5.30
CA PRO A 147 -15.24 19.68 5.74
C PRO A 147 -13.93 20.17 6.36
N GLY A 148 -13.12 19.29 6.94
CA GLY A 148 -11.79 19.61 7.46
C GLY A 148 -10.71 19.78 6.42
N TYR A 149 -10.93 19.36 5.17
CA TYR A 149 -9.95 19.49 4.11
C TYR A 149 -9.81 20.95 3.65
N SER A 150 -10.91 21.57 3.20
CA SER A 150 -10.92 22.94 2.69
C SER A 150 -11.45 23.96 3.67
N GLY A 151 -11.99 23.53 4.83
CA GLY A 151 -12.52 24.39 5.87
C GLY A 151 -11.42 25.11 6.67
N ALA A 152 -11.82 25.98 7.60
CA ALA A 152 -10.88 26.53 8.59
C ALA A 152 -10.92 25.65 9.87
N PRO A 153 -9.76 25.10 10.32
CA PRO A 153 -8.38 25.46 9.99
C PRO A 153 -7.80 24.85 8.71
N GLY A 154 -8.46 23.86 8.07
CA GLY A 154 -8.04 23.26 6.82
C GLY A 154 -6.82 22.32 6.93
N GLN A 155 -6.72 21.39 5.97
CA GLN A 155 -5.57 20.49 5.85
C GLN A 155 -4.55 21.05 4.84
N TRP A 156 -3.98 22.24 5.15
CA TRP A 156 -2.98 22.91 4.32
C TRP A 156 -1.82 21.98 3.94
N HIS A 157 -1.49 21.05 4.81
CA HIS A 157 -0.35 20.15 4.71
C HIS A 157 -0.48 19.13 3.56
N PHE A 158 -1.68 18.94 3.02
CA PHE A 158 -1.93 18.09 1.85
C PHE A 158 -2.00 18.88 0.55
N MET A 159 -2.24 20.19 0.61
CA MET A 159 -2.48 21.01 -0.56
C MET A 159 -1.25 21.16 -1.45
N THR A 160 -1.51 21.54 -2.70
CA THR A 160 -0.46 21.92 -3.65
C THR A 160 0.32 23.14 -3.12
N PRO A 161 1.66 23.12 -3.23
CA PRO A 161 2.52 24.17 -2.68
C PRO A 161 2.47 25.44 -3.53
N ILE A 162 1.60 26.37 -3.17
CA ILE A 162 1.39 27.64 -3.90
C ILE A 162 1.40 28.82 -2.91
N GLY A 163 2.14 29.86 -3.24
CA GLY A 163 2.16 31.13 -2.49
C GLY A 163 2.61 30.96 -1.04
N SER A 164 1.75 31.33 -0.09
CA SER A 164 2.03 31.22 1.34
C SER A 164 2.02 29.79 1.88
N ASN A 165 1.56 28.81 1.09
CA ASN A 165 1.55 27.38 1.43
C ASN A 165 2.67 26.62 0.73
N ALA A 166 3.91 27.12 0.81
CA ALA A 166 5.07 26.44 0.21
C ALA A 166 5.39 25.08 0.86
N GLY A 167 4.86 24.81 2.07
CA GLY A 167 5.06 23.60 2.83
C GLY A 167 4.07 22.45 2.53
N GLY A 168 3.07 22.66 1.68
CA GLY A 168 2.12 21.58 1.31
C GLY A 168 2.82 20.39 0.63
N ALA A 169 2.31 19.18 0.82
CA ALA A 169 2.91 17.93 0.33
C ALA A 169 2.49 17.55 -1.10
N ASP A 170 1.69 18.38 -1.78
CA ASP A 170 1.22 18.20 -3.16
C ASP A 170 0.41 16.92 -3.40
N LEU A 171 -0.62 16.71 -2.57
CA LEU A 171 -1.48 15.51 -2.66
C LEU A 171 -2.55 15.57 -3.75
N PRO A 172 -3.22 16.70 -4.05
CA PRO A 172 -4.32 16.69 -5.01
C PRO A 172 -3.99 16.01 -6.35
N PRO A 173 -2.91 16.35 -7.06
CA PRO A 173 -2.55 15.64 -8.29
C PRO A 173 -2.03 14.21 -8.03
N ALA A 174 -1.50 13.92 -6.84
CA ALA A 174 -1.11 12.56 -6.46
C ALA A 174 -2.31 11.64 -6.28
N TRP A 175 -3.43 12.16 -5.77
CA TRP A 175 -4.67 11.40 -5.61
C TRP A 175 -5.36 11.08 -6.94
N ASP A 176 -5.11 11.84 -8.00
CA ASP A 176 -5.53 11.45 -9.36
C ASP A 176 -4.83 10.18 -9.85
N MET A 177 -3.66 9.86 -9.29
CA MET A 177 -2.90 8.65 -9.62
C MET A 177 -3.30 7.46 -8.76
N THR A 178 -3.43 7.66 -7.44
CA THR A 178 -3.82 6.61 -6.49
C THR A 178 -4.27 7.19 -5.15
N LEU A 179 -5.28 6.57 -4.55
CA LEU A 179 -5.72 6.83 -3.17
C LEU A 179 -5.14 5.81 -2.16
N GLY A 180 -4.21 4.99 -2.60
CA GLY A 180 -3.72 3.84 -1.84
C GLY A 180 -4.40 2.53 -2.26
N ASN A 181 -3.90 1.42 -1.72
CA ASN A 181 -4.40 0.08 -2.03
C ASN A 181 -4.55 -0.73 -0.73
N GLY A 182 -5.69 -1.39 -0.56
CA GLY A 182 -5.99 -2.24 0.60
C GLY A 182 -5.07 -3.45 0.79
N THR A 183 -4.05 -3.62 -0.03
CA THR A 183 -2.99 -4.61 0.17
C THR A 183 -1.74 -4.02 0.84
N VAL A 184 -1.72 -2.70 1.07
CA VAL A 184 -0.60 -2.02 1.75
C VAL A 184 -0.97 -1.83 3.22
N GLU A 185 -0.20 -2.45 4.10
CA GLU A 185 -0.31 -2.32 5.54
C GLU A 185 0.72 -1.33 6.08
N VAL A 186 0.23 -0.39 6.92
CA VAL A 186 1.06 0.56 7.67
C VAL A 186 0.89 0.29 9.15
N ALA A 187 1.94 -0.14 9.83
CA ALA A 187 1.94 -0.26 11.28
C ALA A 187 2.26 1.09 11.91
N VAL A 188 1.47 1.49 12.90
CA VAL A 188 1.69 2.70 13.68
C VAL A 188 2.01 2.31 15.12
N LEU A 189 3.27 2.50 15.51
CA LEU A 189 3.77 2.24 16.85
C LEU A 189 3.65 3.53 17.68
N ASP A 190 2.63 3.58 18.56
CA ASP A 190 2.23 4.80 19.23
C ASP A 190 1.46 4.50 20.56
N THR A 191 0.63 5.43 21.02
CA THR A 191 -0.25 5.28 22.22
C THR A 191 -1.41 4.29 22.02
N GLY A 192 -1.52 3.67 20.87
CA GLY A 192 -2.69 2.90 20.44
C GLY A 192 -3.64 3.73 19.59
N TYR A 193 -4.87 3.26 19.42
CA TYR A 193 -5.88 3.96 18.61
C TYR A 193 -7.23 4.03 19.33
N ARG A 194 -8.07 4.96 18.89
CA ARG A 194 -9.50 4.92 19.21
C ARG A 194 -10.28 4.51 17.97
N PRO A 195 -11.23 3.55 18.10
CA PRO A 195 -12.24 3.37 17.07
C PRO A 195 -12.83 4.73 16.72
N HIS A 196 -12.87 5.08 15.45
CA HIS A 196 -13.26 6.40 14.98
C HIS A 196 -14.11 6.28 13.71
N SER A 197 -15.20 7.05 13.61
CA SER A 197 -16.11 7.02 12.45
C SER A 197 -15.42 7.33 11.13
N ASP A 198 -14.32 8.05 11.18
CA ASP A 198 -13.50 8.46 10.04
C ASP A 198 -12.20 7.64 9.87
N LEU A 199 -12.11 6.46 10.50
CA LEU A 199 -10.99 5.54 10.40
C LEU A 199 -11.48 4.09 10.45
N GLN A 200 -11.72 3.46 9.30
CA GLN A 200 -12.37 2.14 9.23
C GLN A 200 -11.44 1.00 8.82
N ALA A 201 -10.39 1.26 8.08
CA ALA A 201 -9.47 0.22 7.59
C ALA A 201 -8.41 -0.17 8.66
N VAL A 202 -8.85 -0.37 9.90
CA VAL A 202 -7.99 -0.76 11.02
C VAL A 202 -8.03 -2.29 11.19
N LEU A 203 -6.86 -2.90 11.12
CA LEU A 203 -6.65 -4.33 11.31
C LEU A 203 -6.43 -4.67 12.79
N PRO A 204 -6.58 -5.94 13.18
CA PRO A 204 -6.20 -6.37 14.52
C PRO A 204 -4.75 -5.98 14.86
N GLY A 205 -4.58 -5.28 15.96
CA GLY A 205 -3.30 -4.83 16.49
C GLY A 205 -2.86 -5.62 17.72
N TYR A 206 -1.88 -5.06 18.46
CA TYR A 206 -1.42 -5.64 19.71
C TYR A 206 -0.86 -4.56 20.65
N ASP A 207 -1.08 -4.73 21.95
CA ASP A 207 -0.50 -3.90 23.01
C ASP A 207 0.79 -4.53 23.53
N PHE A 208 1.90 -3.82 23.37
CA PHE A 208 3.21 -4.20 23.88
C PHE A 208 3.59 -3.52 25.19
N VAL A 209 2.75 -2.64 25.75
CA VAL A 209 3.06 -1.95 27.00
C VAL A 209 3.09 -2.98 28.13
N SER A 210 4.28 -3.36 28.57
CA SER A 210 4.46 -4.43 29.56
C SER A 210 4.15 -4.02 30.99
N SER A 211 4.22 -2.72 31.30
CA SER A 211 3.99 -2.19 32.63
C SER A 211 2.54 -1.78 32.83
N VAL A 212 1.81 -2.48 33.68
CA VAL A 212 0.40 -2.17 34.03
C VAL A 212 0.21 -0.71 34.48
N ALA A 213 1.19 -0.14 35.20
CA ALA A 213 1.13 1.24 35.66
C ALA A 213 1.20 2.25 34.49
N ILE A 214 1.92 1.92 33.44
CA ILE A 214 2.06 2.75 32.23
C ILE A 214 0.90 2.49 31.27
N ALA A 215 0.48 1.23 31.14
CA ALA A 215 -0.58 0.81 30.23
C ALA A 215 -1.91 1.54 30.49
N ASN A 216 -2.30 1.73 31.75
CA ASN A 216 -3.52 2.46 32.15
C ASN A 216 -4.84 1.80 31.69
N ASP A 217 -4.82 0.54 31.29
CA ASP A 217 -5.96 -0.29 30.90
C ASP A 217 -6.31 -1.39 31.91
N GLY A 218 -5.42 -1.62 32.87
CA GLY A 218 -5.60 -2.59 33.97
C GLY A 218 -4.82 -3.88 33.80
N ASN A 219 -4.14 -4.08 32.67
CA ASN A 219 -3.28 -5.24 32.40
C ASN A 219 -1.95 -4.80 31.75
N GLY A 220 -1.17 -5.76 31.26
CA GLY A 220 0.03 -5.53 30.46
C GLY A 220 -0.23 -5.88 28.99
N ARG A 221 0.75 -6.53 28.36
CA ARG A 221 0.68 -6.90 26.95
C ARG A 221 -0.54 -7.78 26.64
N ASP A 222 -1.33 -7.39 25.63
CA ASP A 222 -2.46 -8.18 25.14
C ASP A 222 -2.84 -7.86 23.69
N ALA A 223 -3.98 -8.38 23.22
CA ALA A 223 -4.46 -8.21 21.85
C ALA A 223 -5.30 -6.94 21.64
N ASP A 224 -5.49 -6.11 22.64
CA ASP A 224 -6.26 -4.86 22.54
C ASP A 224 -5.31 -3.65 22.40
N ALA A 225 -5.06 -3.22 21.16
CA ALA A 225 -4.25 -2.04 20.87
C ALA A 225 -4.99 -0.70 21.05
N SER A 226 -6.15 -0.69 21.72
CA SER A 226 -6.92 0.53 21.98
C SER A 226 -6.17 1.47 22.91
N ASP A 227 -6.29 2.77 22.68
CA ASP A 227 -5.75 3.82 23.57
C ASP A 227 -6.71 4.09 24.75
N PRO A 228 -6.37 3.73 25.99
CA PRO A 228 -7.23 3.98 27.16
C PRO A 228 -7.14 5.43 27.65
N GLY A 229 -6.22 6.22 27.08
CA GLY A 229 -5.82 7.54 27.50
C GLY A 229 -4.51 7.53 28.31
N ASP A 230 -3.68 8.51 28.04
CA ASP A 230 -2.35 8.70 28.64
C ASP A 230 -2.26 9.92 29.54
N ALA A 231 -3.41 10.43 30.02
CA ALA A 231 -3.46 11.57 30.95
C ALA A 231 -2.69 11.30 32.24
N VAL A 232 -1.94 12.31 32.68
CA VAL A 232 -1.11 12.26 33.88
C VAL A 232 -1.42 13.39 34.83
N VAL A 233 -1.26 13.14 36.14
CA VAL A 233 -1.30 14.18 37.18
C VAL A 233 0.08 14.81 37.39
N ALA A 234 0.15 15.95 38.03
CA ALA A 234 1.41 16.61 38.31
C ALA A 234 2.37 15.68 39.09
N ASN A 235 3.63 15.63 38.66
CA ASN A 235 4.70 14.78 39.19
C ASN A 235 4.56 13.26 38.96
N GLU A 236 3.56 12.79 38.20
CA GLU A 236 3.40 11.37 37.91
C GLU A 236 4.53 10.85 37.01
N CYS A 237 4.98 11.66 36.03
CA CYS A 237 6.08 11.31 35.13
C CYS A 237 7.46 11.80 35.62
N GLY A 238 7.59 12.05 36.91
CA GLY A 238 8.81 12.53 37.51
C GLY A 238 8.64 13.86 38.23
N ARG A 239 9.56 14.19 39.12
CA ARG A 239 9.52 15.40 39.90
C ARG A 239 9.52 16.66 39.03
N GLY A 240 8.52 17.49 39.16
CA GLY A 240 8.35 18.73 38.41
C GLY A 240 7.60 18.57 37.09
N ALA A 241 7.19 17.34 36.72
CA ALA A 241 6.36 17.13 35.55
C ALA A 241 4.98 17.74 35.74
N ALA A 242 4.46 18.48 34.77
CA ALA A 242 3.12 19.05 34.79
C ALA A 242 2.05 17.98 34.56
N ALA A 243 0.83 18.24 35.03
CA ALA A 243 -0.32 17.43 34.62
C ALA A 243 -0.62 17.63 33.14
N ALA A 244 -1.04 16.57 32.46
CA ALA A 244 -1.44 16.61 31.06
C ALA A 244 -2.74 15.82 30.82
N ARG A 245 -3.51 16.27 29.84
CA ARG A 245 -4.69 15.53 29.34
C ARG A 245 -4.22 14.39 28.44
N SER A 246 -5.12 13.43 28.17
CA SER A 246 -4.85 12.38 27.18
C SER A 246 -4.54 12.98 25.83
N SER A 247 -3.48 12.49 25.22
CA SER A 247 -2.95 13.03 23.96
C SER A 247 -3.68 12.51 22.74
N TRP A 248 -4.23 11.29 22.79
CA TRP A 248 -4.82 10.58 21.64
C TRP A 248 -3.87 10.60 20.42
N HIS A 249 -2.58 10.50 20.70
CA HIS A 249 -1.52 10.76 19.72
C HIS A 249 -1.53 9.75 18.59
N GLY A 250 -1.65 8.45 18.89
CA GLY A 250 -1.70 7.41 17.87
C GLY A 250 -2.90 7.54 16.93
N THR A 251 -4.08 7.90 17.45
CA THR A 251 -5.29 8.17 16.64
C THR A 251 -5.04 9.32 15.65
N HIS A 252 -4.37 10.39 16.11
CA HIS A 252 -4.02 11.52 15.25
C HIS A 252 -3.03 11.13 14.14
N VAL A 253 -2.00 10.39 14.48
CA VAL A 253 -0.98 9.88 13.53
C VAL A 253 -1.62 8.96 12.48
N MET A 254 -2.52 8.04 12.89
CA MET A 254 -3.23 7.16 11.97
C MET A 254 -4.17 7.93 11.04
N GLY A 255 -4.82 8.98 11.55
CA GLY A 255 -5.67 9.86 10.75
C GLY A 255 -4.91 10.59 9.65
N ILE A 256 -3.68 11.05 9.90
CA ILE A 256 -2.82 11.65 8.87
C ILE A 256 -2.55 10.64 7.73
N ILE A 257 -2.37 9.36 8.06
CA ILE A 257 -2.08 8.33 7.07
C ILE A 257 -3.35 7.93 6.32
N ALA A 258 -4.45 7.60 7.03
CA ALA A 258 -5.54 6.81 6.46
C ALA A 258 -6.95 7.22 6.92
N ALA A 259 -7.17 8.47 7.37
CA ALA A 259 -8.55 8.95 7.55
C ALA A 259 -9.32 8.81 6.23
N LEU A 260 -10.59 8.45 6.31
CA LEU A 260 -11.45 8.23 5.15
C LEU A 260 -11.60 9.51 4.35
N MET A 261 -11.78 9.36 3.04
CA MET A 261 -11.96 10.47 2.12
C MET A 261 -13.37 10.46 1.55
N ASN A 262 -13.95 11.64 1.35
CA ASN A 262 -15.27 11.83 0.72
C ASN A 262 -16.45 11.21 1.51
N ASN A 263 -16.35 11.14 2.81
CA ASN A 263 -17.42 10.67 3.67
C ASN A 263 -18.21 11.82 4.36
N GLY A 264 -17.80 13.08 4.12
CA GLY A 264 -18.42 14.28 4.69
C GLY A 264 -18.13 14.49 6.18
N LEU A 265 -17.13 13.79 6.74
CA LEU A 265 -16.72 13.89 8.14
C LEU A 265 -15.30 14.47 8.23
N TYR A 266 -15.02 15.16 9.29
CA TYR A 266 -13.71 15.68 9.69
C TYR A 266 -12.78 16.06 8.52
N GLY A 267 -11.83 15.21 8.13
CA GLY A 267 -10.85 15.44 7.07
C GLY A 267 -10.39 14.14 6.46
N THR A 268 -9.44 14.20 5.55
CA THR A 268 -8.90 13.02 4.85
C THR A 268 -7.52 12.63 5.35
N GLY A 269 -7.11 11.39 5.09
CA GLY A 269 -5.72 10.93 5.20
C GLY A 269 -4.98 11.02 3.87
N MET A 270 -3.68 10.82 3.90
CA MET A 270 -2.82 10.83 2.70
C MET A 270 -3.14 9.68 1.75
N ALA A 271 -3.38 8.51 2.31
CA ALA A 271 -3.63 7.25 1.60
C ALA A 271 -4.89 6.57 2.19
N PRO A 272 -6.09 7.07 1.90
CA PRO A 272 -7.32 6.65 2.58
C PRO A 272 -7.70 5.18 2.34
N ASN A 273 -7.16 4.53 1.32
CA ASN A 273 -7.46 3.14 0.98
C ASN A 273 -6.44 2.12 1.50
N VAL A 274 -5.44 2.54 2.29
CA VAL A 274 -4.49 1.60 2.92
C VAL A 274 -5.02 1.07 4.24
N ARG A 275 -4.42 0.02 4.77
CA ARG A 275 -4.82 -0.58 6.04
C ARG A 275 -3.85 -0.22 7.16
N ILE A 276 -4.38 0.04 8.34
CA ILE A 276 -3.60 0.37 9.54
C ILE A 276 -3.51 -0.83 10.46
N VAL A 277 -2.30 -1.14 10.92
CA VAL A 277 -2.03 -2.11 12.00
C VAL A 277 -1.63 -1.30 13.24
N PRO A 278 -2.53 -1.10 14.22
CA PRO A 278 -2.20 -0.37 15.43
C PRO A 278 -1.30 -1.22 16.34
N VAL A 279 -0.19 -0.65 16.79
CA VAL A 279 0.73 -1.31 17.71
C VAL A 279 0.94 -0.36 18.89
N ARG A 280 0.35 -0.67 20.02
CA ARG A 280 0.49 0.16 21.21
C ARG A 280 1.81 -0.13 21.90
N VAL A 281 2.66 0.88 21.99
CA VAL A 281 3.99 0.81 22.65
C VAL A 281 4.21 1.97 23.63
N LEU A 282 3.30 2.94 23.65
CA LEU A 282 3.32 4.09 24.55
C LEU A 282 2.07 4.10 25.42
N GLY A 283 2.24 4.56 26.65
CA GLY A 283 1.19 4.82 27.58
C GLY A 283 1.51 6.06 28.43
N LYS A 284 1.08 6.11 29.68
CA LYS A 284 1.43 7.21 30.58
C LYS A 284 2.95 7.37 30.66
N CYS A 285 3.42 8.60 30.54
CA CYS A 285 4.84 8.94 30.61
C CYS A 285 5.73 8.32 29.53
N GLY A 286 5.16 7.81 28.43
CA GLY A 286 5.88 7.22 27.31
C GLY A 286 5.91 5.69 27.31
N GLY A 287 6.95 5.06 26.76
CA GLY A 287 7.09 3.62 26.65
C GLY A 287 8.53 3.13 26.81
N TYR A 288 8.68 1.85 27.13
CA TYR A 288 10.01 1.26 27.26
C TYR A 288 10.59 0.86 25.92
N THR A 289 11.92 1.03 25.80
CA THR A 289 12.68 0.62 24.60
C THR A 289 12.42 -0.86 24.23
N SER A 290 12.32 -1.74 25.22
CA SER A 290 12.05 -3.17 25.01
C SER A 290 10.67 -3.40 24.36
N ASP A 291 9.66 -2.70 24.81
CA ASP A 291 8.29 -2.79 24.29
C ASP A 291 8.23 -2.27 22.84
N ILE A 292 8.91 -1.15 22.57
CA ILE A 292 9.02 -0.58 21.22
C ILE A 292 9.75 -1.54 20.26
N ILE A 293 10.85 -2.16 20.70
CA ILE A 293 11.62 -3.12 19.90
C ILE A 293 10.78 -4.36 19.57
N ASP A 294 10.06 -4.89 20.54
CA ASP A 294 9.18 -6.04 20.34
C ASP A 294 8.03 -5.68 19.40
N GLY A 295 7.41 -4.51 19.58
CA GLY A 295 6.38 -3.98 18.69
C GLY A 295 6.87 -3.83 17.25
N MET A 296 8.09 -3.33 17.04
CA MET A 296 8.70 -3.20 15.70
C MET A 296 8.85 -4.57 15.01
N ARG A 297 9.42 -5.55 15.73
CA ARG A 297 9.61 -6.91 15.19
C ARG A 297 8.27 -7.57 14.85
N TRP A 298 7.30 -7.48 15.77
CA TRP A 298 5.98 -8.02 15.55
C TRP A 298 5.27 -7.36 14.36
N ALA A 299 5.34 -6.04 14.24
CA ALA A 299 4.78 -5.30 13.12
C ALA A 299 5.32 -5.79 11.77
N ALA A 300 6.61 -6.12 11.69
CA ALA A 300 7.26 -6.70 10.51
C ALA A 300 6.96 -8.21 10.30
N GLY A 301 6.13 -8.84 11.15
CA GLY A 301 5.78 -10.27 11.06
C GLY A 301 6.80 -11.21 11.69
N LEU A 302 7.82 -10.69 12.38
CA LEU A 302 8.81 -11.49 13.10
C LEU A 302 8.21 -12.03 14.41
N ALA A 303 8.69 -13.20 14.83
CA ALA A 303 8.22 -13.81 16.06
C ALA A 303 8.71 -13.05 17.29
N VAL A 304 7.80 -12.76 18.21
CA VAL A 304 8.09 -12.14 19.50
C VAL A 304 7.59 -13.06 20.61
N PRO A 305 8.44 -13.44 21.57
CA PRO A 305 8.03 -14.31 22.67
C PRO A 305 6.86 -13.70 23.47
N GLY A 306 5.84 -14.51 23.72
CA GLY A 306 4.66 -14.09 24.49
C GLY A 306 3.62 -13.30 23.70
N ALA A 307 3.85 -12.99 22.42
CA ALA A 307 2.87 -12.38 21.54
C ALA A 307 2.42 -13.35 20.43
N PRO A 308 1.16 -13.32 19.98
CA PRO A 308 0.72 -14.10 18.84
C PRO A 308 1.43 -13.64 17.57
N LYS A 309 1.49 -14.50 16.55
CA LYS A 309 2.02 -14.09 15.24
C LYS A 309 1.14 -12.99 14.64
N ASN A 310 1.77 -11.92 14.13
CA ASN A 310 1.05 -10.92 13.35
C ASN A 310 0.54 -11.54 12.05
N ALA A 311 -0.78 -11.50 11.86
CA ALA A 311 -1.43 -11.98 10.64
C ALA A 311 -1.30 -10.99 9.46
N TYR A 312 -0.90 -9.75 9.74
CA TYR A 312 -0.85 -8.64 8.80
C TYR A 312 0.51 -7.92 8.87
N PRO A 313 1.61 -8.56 8.43
CA PRO A 313 2.93 -7.95 8.46
C PRO A 313 2.97 -6.66 7.64
N ALA A 314 3.34 -5.56 8.27
CA ALA A 314 3.34 -4.26 7.63
C ALA A 314 4.62 -4.01 6.81
N ARG A 315 4.46 -3.45 5.62
CA ARG A 315 5.57 -2.98 4.77
C ARG A 315 6.11 -1.62 5.24
N ILE A 316 5.34 -0.87 6.01
CA ILE A 316 5.70 0.45 6.52
C ILE A 316 5.47 0.46 8.03
N ILE A 317 6.47 0.91 8.78
CA ILE A 317 6.41 1.02 10.24
C ILE A 317 6.66 2.48 10.61
N ASN A 318 5.63 3.17 11.10
CA ASN A 318 5.72 4.55 11.55
C ASN A 318 6.00 4.62 13.05
N LEU A 319 7.08 5.33 13.43
CA LEU A 319 7.42 5.64 14.80
C LEU A 319 7.44 7.16 15.00
N SER A 320 6.33 7.71 15.49
CA SER A 320 6.21 9.12 15.86
C SER A 320 6.69 9.34 17.30
N LEU A 321 7.83 8.76 17.66
CA LEU A 321 8.41 8.71 19.00
C LEU A 321 9.94 8.76 18.96
N GLY A 322 10.55 9.05 20.09
CA GLY A 322 12.01 9.03 20.24
C GLY A 322 12.47 9.69 21.53
N ILE A 323 13.74 9.54 21.84
CA ILE A 323 14.39 10.14 23.01
C ILE A 323 15.79 10.63 22.63
N PRO A 324 16.29 11.74 23.23
CA PRO A 324 17.68 12.18 23.03
C PRO A 324 18.68 11.07 23.34
N GLY A 325 19.72 10.96 22.53
CA GLY A 325 20.78 9.98 22.69
C GLY A 325 21.24 9.40 21.37
N THR A 326 22.33 8.64 21.41
CA THR A 326 22.86 7.91 20.25
C THR A 326 22.08 6.61 20.04
N CYS A 327 22.02 6.14 18.81
CA CYS A 327 21.37 4.86 18.48
C CYS A 327 21.90 3.73 19.37
N SER A 328 21.01 3.10 20.13
CA SER A 328 21.37 1.95 20.96
C SER A 328 21.58 0.70 20.09
N ARG A 329 22.45 -0.22 20.56
CA ARG A 329 22.67 -1.49 19.85
C ARG A 329 21.39 -2.32 19.71
N ALA A 330 20.49 -2.23 20.69
CA ALA A 330 19.23 -2.96 20.66
C ALA A 330 18.29 -2.42 19.57
N PHE A 331 18.14 -1.09 19.46
CA PHE A 331 17.40 -0.49 18.35
C PHE A 331 18.01 -0.81 17.00
N GLN A 332 19.37 -0.68 16.88
CA GLN A 332 20.02 -0.98 15.59
C GLN A 332 19.80 -2.44 15.16
N ALA A 333 19.87 -3.39 16.09
CA ALA A 333 19.61 -4.79 15.80
C ALA A 333 18.15 -4.99 15.34
N ALA A 334 17.18 -4.42 16.04
CA ALA A 334 15.77 -4.51 15.68
C ALA A 334 15.49 -3.91 14.30
N ILE A 335 16.07 -2.75 13.98
CA ILE A 335 15.92 -2.09 12.68
C ILE A 335 16.52 -2.95 11.57
N ASN A 336 17.67 -3.57 11.80
CA ASN A 336 18.27 -4.49 10.83
C ASN A 336 17.38 -5.70 10.57
N ASP A 337 16.81 -6.31 11.62
CA ASP A 337 15.91 -7.46 11.50
C ASP A 337 14.63 -7.08 10.71
N VAL A 338 14.04 -5.92 11.02
CA VAL A 338 12.82 -5.39 10.41
C VAL A 338 13.06 -5.06 8.93
N ASN A 339 14.17 -4.39 8.62
CA ASN A 339 14.53 -4.08 7.23
C ASN A 339 14.83 -5.37 6.43
N ALA A 340 15.46 -6.36 7.04
CA ALA A 340 15.70 -7.66 6.41
C ALA A 340 14.40 -8.42 6.14
N ALA A 341 13.35 -8.20 6.94
CA ALA A 341 12.00 -8.71 6.70
C ALA A 341 11.25 -7.93 5.60
N GLY A 342 11.84 -6.89 5.02
CA GLY A 342 11.27 -6.10 3.93
C GLY A 342 10.42 -4.91 4.36
N ALA A 343 10.34 -4.58 5.64
CA ALA A 343 9.63 -3.41 6.13
C ALA A 343 10.51 -2.15 6.11
N ILE A 344 9.87 -0.99 5.98
CA ILE A 344 10.50 0.34 5.93
C ILE A 344 10.17 1.08 7.21
N VAL A 345 11.19 1.52 7.95
CA VAL A 345 11.02 2.17 9.25
C VAL A 345 11.12 3.69 9.10
N VAL A 346 10.03 4.40 9.33
CA VAL A 346 9.93 5.88 9.30
C VAL A 346 9.87 6.41 10.71
N VAL A 347 10.76 7.35 11.06
CA VAL A 347 10.92 7.82 12.44
C VAL A 347 11.02 9.33 12.52
N SER A 348 10.34 9.93 13.47
CA SER A 348 10.40 11.36 13.76
C SER A 348 11.72 11.77 14.42
N ASN A 349 12.32 12.90 14.02
CA ASN A 349 13.63 13.38 14.50
C ASN A 349 13.64 13.85 15.95
N GLY A 350 12.49 14.27 16.49
CA GLY A 350 12.35 14.89 17.82
C GLY A 350 12.06 16.38 17.77
N ASN A 351 11.60 16.93 18.92
CA ASN A 351 11.01 18.26 19.04
C ASN A 351 11.76 19.19 20.03
N GLY A 352 13.05 19.03 20.19
CA GLY A 352 13.85 19.83 21.12
C GLY A 352 14.54 21.04 20.49
N GLY A 353 14.43 21.26 19.18
CA GLY A 353 15.17 22.29 18.46
C GLY A 353 16.69 22.03 18.45
N TYR A 354 17.11 20.77 18.59
CA TYR A 354 18.51 20.39 18.65
C TYR A 354 19.14 20.18 17.28
N SER A 355 20.44 20.43 17.17
CA SER A 355 21.26 20.06 16.02
C SER A 355 21.69 18.58 16.07
N SER A 356 20.83 17.71 16.56
CA SER A 356 21.02 16.25 16.66
C SER A 356 19.70 15.52 16.60
N VAL A 357 19.68 14.40 15.90
CA VAL A 357 18.50 13.53 15.74
C VAL A 357 18.39 12.59 16.93
N ASN A 358 17.20 12.41 17.47
CA ASN A 358 16.91 11.47 18.54
C ASN A 358 17.05 10.02 18.07
N GLN A 359 17.29 9.09 19.01
CA GLN A 359 17.08 7.66 18.74
C GLN A 359 15.59 7.31 18.80
N PRO A 360 15.08 6.38 17.97
CA PRO A 360 15.80 5.54 17.01
C PRO A 360 15.99 6.18 15.63
N ALA A 361 15.56 7.42 15.37
CA ALA A 361 15.68 8.06 14.05
C ALA A 361 17.14 8.19 13.57
N ASN A 362 18.10 8.31 14.49
CA ASN A 362 19.53 8.35 14.17
C ASN A 362 20.19 6.97 13.96
N CYS A 363 19.42 5.87 13.99
CA CYS A 363 19.91 4.55 13.68
C CYS A 363 20.06 4.35 12.16
N ALA A 364 21.06 3.59 11.74
CA ALA A 364 21.22 3.25 10.33
C ALA A 364 20.04 2.40 9.84
N GLY A 365 19.56 2.71 8.65
CA GLY A 365 18.45 1.97 8.05
C GLY A 365 17.05 2.54 8.36
N THR A 366 16.93 3.60 9.16
CA THR A 366 15.67 4.34 9.32
C THR A 366 15.53 5.45 8.28
N LEU A 367 14.30 5.88 8.04
CA LEU A 367 13.96 7.10 7.33
C LEU A 367 13.66 8.17 8.38
N ALA A 368 14.65 8.97 8.72
CA ALA A 368 14.56 10.03 9.71
C ALA A 368 13.86 11.26 9.12
N VAL A 369 12.80 11.75 9.77
CA VAL A 369 11.94 12.81 9.26
C VAL A 369 11.98 14.01 10.18
N THR A 370 12.36 15.18 9.64
CA THR A 370 12.23 16.48 10.33
C THR A 370 10.94 17.19 9.92
N ALA A 371 10.62 18.31 10.57
CA ALA A 371 9.39 19.04 10.37
C ALA A 371 9.61 20.42 9.77
N HIS A 372 8.67 20.85 8.91
CA HIS A 372 8.54 22.22 8.43
C HIS A 372 7.13 22.77 8.66
N SER A 373 7.04 24.09 8.64
CA SER A 373 5.80 24.87 8.78
C SER A 373 5.12 25.10 7.42
N VAL A 374 3.97 25.77 7.42
CA VAL A 374 3.16 26.02 6.23
C VAL A 374 3.92 26.77 5.12
N ASP A 375 4.86 27.64 5.49
CA ASP A 375 5.72 28.37 4.56
C ASP A 375 6.90 27.55 4.00
N GLY A 376 7.03 26.28 4.40
CA GLY A 376 8.09 25.38 3.96
C GLY A 376 9.43 25.57 4.69
N ASP A 377 9.50 26.49 5.66
CA ASP A 377 10.72 26.66 6.47
C ASP A 377 10.77 25.64 7.62
N SER A 378 11.98 25.34 8.10
CA SER A 378 12.16 24.45 9.25
C SER A 378 11.36 24.94 10.46
N ALA A 379 10.58 24.05 11.06
CA ALA A 379 9.86 24.36 12.29
C ALA A 379 10.84 24.60 13.43
N THR A 380 10.60 25.62 14.26
CA THR A 380 11.52 26.08 15.32
C THR A 380 11.83 25.01 16.36
N TYR A 381 10.90 24.08 16.59
CA TYR A 381 11.07 22.97 17.52
C TYR A 381 11.78 21.76 16.93
N ALA A 382 11.86 21.64 15.59
CA ALA A 382 12.31 20.42 14.93
C ALA A 382 13.80 20.16 15.17
N ASN A 383 14.14 18.93 15.53
CA ASN A 383 15.53 18.48 15.56
C ASN A 383 16.05 18.31 14.13
N LEU A 384 17.26 18.80 13.90
CA LEU A 384 17.97 18.70 12.63
C LEU A 384 19.23 17.84 12.79
N GLY A 385 19.67 17.16 11.73
CA GLY A 385 20.90 16.39 11.77
C GLY A 385 21.20 15.67 10.46
N VAL A 386 22.42 15.22 10.30
CA VAL A 386 22.91 14.59 9.05
C VAL A 386 22.22 13.25 8.71
N GLN A 387 21.54 12.65 9.68
CA GLN A 387 20.73 11.44 9.47
C GLN A 387 19.37 11.72 8.84
N THR A 388 18.93 12.99 8.84
CA THR A 388 17.64 13.37 8.28
C THR A 388 17.57 13.01 6.81
N LEU A 389 16.51 12.28 6.44
CA LEU A 389 16.24 11.93 5.04
C LEU A 389 15.56 13.09 4.32
N ILE A 390 14.48 13.62 4.91
CA ILE A 390 13.57 14.57 4.28
C ILE A 390 12.84 15.40 5.34
N SER A 391 12.35 16.58 4.94
CA SER A 391 11.46 17.41 5.73
C SER A 391 10.02 17.21 5.26
N ALA A 392 9.07 17.06 6.20
CA ALA A 392 7.65 16.89 5.90
C ALA A 392 6.78 17.83 6.76
N PRO A 393 5.50 18.06 6.41
CA PRO A 393 4.63 18.94 7.16
C PRO A 393 4.49 18.52 8.62
N GLY A 394 4.96 19.35 9.53
CA GLY A 394 4.84 19.15 10.98
C GLY A 394 4.09 20.26 11.69
N GLY A 395 3.81 21.35 10.98
CA GLY A 395 3.11 22.51 11.52
C GLY A 395 3.96 23.39 12.45
N GLY A 396 3.34 24.38 13.04
CA GLY A 396 4.00 25.36 13.90
C GLY A 396 4.58 26.53 13.11
N CYS A 397 5.51 27.26 13.74
CA CYS A 397 6.17 28.40 13.16
C CYS A 397 7.49 28.02 12.50
N GLY A 398 7.75 28.53 11.31
CA GLY A 398 9.05 28.53 10.69
C GLY A 398 9.96 29.61 11.27
N THR A 399 11.25 29.50 11.05
CA THR A 399 12.26 30.47 11.53
C THR A 399 12.18 31.81 10.78
N LEU A 400 11.60 31.84 9.59
CA LEU A 400 11.37 33.04 8.78
C LEU A 400 10.23 33.90 9.29
N ALA A 401 9.31 33.34 10.03
CA ALA A 401 8.10 34.00 10.51
C ALA A 401 8.40 34.90 11.72
N ARG A 402 8.90 36.11 11.48
CA ARG A 402 9.29 37.07 12.53
C ARG A 402 8.19 37.46 13.52
N ASN A 403 6.92 37.21 13.19
CA ASN A 403 5.73 37.52 14.01
C ASN A 403 4.86 36.29 14.28
N CYS A 404 5.37 35.09 14.03
CA CYS A 404 4.66 33.89 14.41
C CYS A 404 4.72 33.72 15.92
N VAL A 405 3.68 34.11 16.60
CA VAL A 405 3.48 33.70 17.98
C VAL A 405 3.08 32.24 17.90
N GLU A 406 3.83 31.35 18.56
CA GLU A 406 3.41 29.96 18.79
C GLU A 406 2.12 29.96 19.62
N ILE A 407 1.06 30.45 18.99
CA ILE A 407 -0.27 30.41 19.60
C ILE A 407 -0.77 29.01 19.34
N TYR A 408 -0.80 28.25 20.40
CA TYR A 408 -1.39 26.90 20.53
C TYR A 408 -2.90 26.86 20.22
N SER A 409 -3.43 27.84 19.51
CA SER A 409 -4.84 27.97 19.26
C SER A 409 -5.14 28.37 17.81
N SER A 410 -6.00 27.60 17.19
CA SER A 410 -6.95 27.99 16.15
C SER A 410 -6.47 28.70 14.84
N ASN A 411 -5.18 28.93 14.64
CA ASN A 411 -4.72 29.77 13.51
C ASN A 411 -4.38 28.98 12.23
N GLY A 412 -4.74 27.70 12.13
CA GLY A 412 -4.55 26.92 10.91
C GLY A 412 -3.10 26.52 10.59
N LEU A 413 -2.14 26.79 11.48
CA LEU A 413 -0.73 26.48 11.26
C LEU A 413 -0.30 25.07 11.74
N GLY A 414 -1.14 24.38 12.50
CA GLY A 414 -0.91 23.01 12.94
C GLY A 414 -1.42 21.99 11.91
N ILE A 415 -1.19 20.73 12.22
CA ILE A 415 -1.65 19.58 11.43
C ILE A 415 -3.00 19.13 11.97
N TYR A 416 -4.04 19.26 11.15
CA TYR A 416 -5.39 18.82 11.44
C TYR A 416 -5.52 17.32 11.17
N SER A 417 -5.99 16.55 12.16
CA SER A 417 -6.29 15.13 12.02
C SER A 417 -7.22 14.62 13.12
N LEU A 418 -7.50 13.32 13.10
CA LEU A 418 -8.43 12.66 14.00
C LEU A 418 -7.99 12.76 15.48
N GLY A 419 -8.93 12.67 16.38
CA GLY A 419 -8.70 12.72 17.81
C GLY A 419 -9.90 12.18 18.61
N ASN A 420 -9.85 12.36 19.92
CA ASN A 420 -10.94 12.03 20.83
C ASN A 420 -11.20 13.18 21.80
N THR A 421 -12.46 13.44 22.13
CA THR A 421 -12.84 14.59 22.96
C THR A 421 -12.60 14.37 24.45
N GLY A 422 -12.23 13.16 24.86
CA GLY A 422 -11.98 12.80 26.24
C GLY A 422 -10.75 13.49 26.84
N ALA A 423 -10.87 13.98 28.07
CA ALA A 423 -9.75 14.65 28.73
C ALA A 423 -8.73 13.68 29.34
N SER A 424 -9.20 12.55 29.85
CA SER A 424 -8.37 11.54 30.51
C SER A 424 -8.74 10.11 30.14
N ARG A 425 -9.97 9.90 29.72
CA ARG A 425 -10.52 8.63 29.25
C ARG A 425 -11.23 8.85 27.94
N PRO A 426 -11.41 7.81 27.12
CA PRO A 426 -12.12 7.91 25.85
C PRO A 426 -13.52 8.51 26.00
N ALA A 427 -13.89 9.39 25.08
CA ALA A 427 -15.21 9.97 24.92
C ALA A 427 -15.64 9.89 23.44
N SER A 428 -16.22 10.93 22.88
CA SER A 428 -16.67 10.93 21.48
C SER A 428 -15.54 11.13 20.52
N ASP A 429 -15.75 10.69 19.29
CA ASP A 429 -14.91 11.03 18.14
C ASP A 429 -14.77 12.54 17.99
N GLY A 430 -13.67 12.96 17.43
CA GLY A 430 -13.37 14.35 17.20
C GLY A 430 -12.11 14.50 16.34
N TYR A 431 -11.63 15.72 16.28
CA TYR A 431 -10.36 16.07 15.66
C TYR A 431 -9.50 16.88 16.62
N SER A 432 -8.23 16.95 16.31
CA SER A 432 -7.31 17.85 17.01
C SER A 432 -6.29 18.44 16.04
N ILE A 433 -5.68 19.54 16.47
CA ILE A 433 -4.62 20.22 15.74
C ILE A 433 -3.36 20.07 16.56
N LYS A 434 -2.35 19.43 15.97
CA LYS A 434 -1.07 19.19 16.63
C LYS A 434 0.08 19.72 15.78
N TYR A 435 1.25 19.86 16.39
CA TYR A 435 2.49 20.15 15.70
C TYR A 435 3.61 19.30 16.29
N GLY A 436 4.57 18.94 15.46
CA GLY A 436 5.69 18.10 15.85
C GLY A 436 6.26 17.30 14.68
N THR A 437 7.49 16.83 14.83
CA THR A 437 8.06 15.83 13.92
C THR A 437 7.26 14.54 13.95
N SER A 438 6.49 14.30 15.00
CA SER A 438 5.50 13.22 15.12
C SER A 438 4.39 13.30 14.09
N MET A 439 4.04 14.50 13.59
CA MET A 439 3.07 14.71 12.51
C MET A 439 3.77 14.63 11.15
N ALA A 440 5.05 14.99 11.06
CA ALA A 440 5.83 14.90 9.83
C ALA A 440 6.10 13.43 9.40
N ALA A 441 6.43 12.55 10.33
CA ALA A 441 6.71 11.14 10.03
C ALA A 441 5.54 10.43 9.33
N PRO A 442 4.26 10.53 9.78
CA PRO A 442 3.13 9.90 9.09
C PRO A 442 2.88 10.47 7.69
N HIS A 443 3.26 11.71 7.37
CA HIS A 443 3.23 12.20 5.99
C HIS A 443 4.17 11.39 5.09
N VAL A 444 5.38 11.12 5.55
CA VAL A 444 6.32 10.27 4.80
C VAL A 444 5.81 8.83 4.71
N SER A 445 5.24 8.30 5.79
CA SER A 445 4.64 6.95 5.80
C SER A 445 3.47 6.83 4.80
N GLY A 446 2.60 7.84 4.73
CA GLY A 446 1.51 7.92 3.76
C GLY A 446 2.00 8.05 2.32
N ALA A 447 3.04 8.87 2.09
CA ALA A 447 3.67 8.98 0.76
C ALA A 447 4.23 7.62 0.29
N ILE A 448 4.94 6.90 1.17
CA ILE A 448 5.46 5.56 0.87
C ILE A 448 4.31 4.58 0.62
N ALA A 449 3.21 4.69 1.36
CA ALA A 449 2.04 3.84 1.15
C ALA A 449 1.40 4.05 -0.23
N LEU A 450 1.33 5.30 -0.71
CA LEU A 450 0.92 5.60 -2.09
C LEU A 450 1.93 5.06 -3.11
N MET A 451 3.24 5.21 -2.86
CA MET A 451 4.30 4.65 -3.72
C MET A 451 4.18 3.13 -3.85
N LEU A 452 4.05 2.41 -2.74
CA LEU A 452 3.88 0.95 -2.72
C LEU A 452 2.53 0.49 -3.29
N SER A 453 1.53 1.36 -3.30
CA SER A 453 0.24 1.08 -3.95
C SER A 453 0.34 1.10 -5.47
N LEU A 454 1.22 1.93 -6.03
CA LEU A 454 1.53 1.96 -7.47
C LEU A 454 2.50 0.86 -7.86
N ASN A 455 3.55 0.66 -7.06
CA ASN A 455 4.55 -0.38 -7.31
C ASN A 455 4.90 -1.13 -6.00
N PRO A 456 4.23 -2.26 -5.71
CA PRO A 456 4.47 -3.05 -4.49
C PRO A 456 5.88 -3.65 -4.39
N SER A 457 6.62 -3.72 -5.51
CA SER A 457 7.96 -4.32 -5.56
C SER A 457 9.07 -3.37 -5.12
N LEU A 458 8.79 -2.07 -4.94
CA LEU A 458 9.79 -1.10 -4.52
C LEU A 458 10.51 -1.57 -3.26
N SER A 459 11.81 -1.64 -3.34
CA SER A 459 12.69 -1.85 -2.20
C SER A 459 12.79 -0.58 -1.35
N ARG A 460 13.26 -0.74 -0.10
CA ARG A 460 13.55 0.40 0.77
C ARG A 460 14.49 1.40 0.13
N ASP A 461 15.53 0.94 -0.55
CA ASP A 461 16.57 1.82 -1.11
C ASP A 461 16.06 2.58 -2.33
N GLU A 462 15.18 1.98 -3.14
CA GLU A 462 14.47 2.67 -4.21
C GLU A 462 13.53 3.74 -3.64
N VAL A 463 12.74 3.43 -2.62
CA VAL A 463 11.91 4.42 -1.92
C VAL A 463 12.73 5.59 -1.41
N VAL A 464 13.87 5.34 -0.76
CA VAL A 464 14.78 6.39 -0.28
C VAL A 464 15.31 7.24 -1.43
N SER A 465 15.69 6.60 -2.54
CA SER A 465 16.21 7.31 -3.72
C SER A 465 15.16 8.18 -4.38
N LEU A 466 13.94 7.66 -4.54
CA LEU A 466 12.80 8.40 -5.10
C LEU A 466 12.41 9.60 -4.23
N LEU A 467 12.28 9.41 -2.91
CA LEU A 467 11.96 10.51 -1.98
C LEU A 467 13.02 11.61 -1.98
N ARG A 468 14.31 11.26 -2.13
CA ARG A 468 15.39 12.24 -2.23
C ARG A 468 15.37 12.99 -3.56
N ALA A 469 15.16 12.28 -4.65
CA ALA A 469 15.19 12.85 -6.00
C ALA A 469 13.98 13.76 -6.26
N SER A 470 12.84 13.45 -5.68
CA SER A 470 11.59 14.22 -5.83
C SER A 470 11.44 15.36 -4.84
N ALA A 471 12.30 15.45 -3.83
CA ALA A 471 12.19 16.47 -2.78
C ALA A 471 12.35 17.89 -3.36
N ARG A 472 11.42 18.79 -3.01
CA ARG A 472 11.48 20.19 -3.40
C ARG A 472 12.54 20.95 -2.59
N ALA A 473 13.12 21.97 -3.22
CA ALA A 473 14.05 22.88 -2.54
C ALA A 473 13.35 23.64 -1.42
N PHE A 474 14.09 23.94 -0.35
CA PHE A 474 13.61 24.83 0.69
C PHE A 474 13.43 26.26 0.18
N PRO A 475 12.47 27.05 0.71
CA PRO A 475 12.27 28.43 0.33
C PRO A 475 13.51 29.29 0.57
N ALA A 476 13.68 30.32 -0.24
CA ALA A 476 14.79 31.28 -0.07
C ALA A 476 14.76 31.89 1.33
N GLY A 477 15.91 31.88 2.02
CA GLY A 477 16.05 32.39 3.39
C GLY A 477 15.72 31.37 4.48
N SER A 478 15.26 30.14 4.13
CA SER A 478 15.01 29.09 5.10
C SER A 478 16.24 28.80 5.97
N ALA A 479 16.00 28.46 7.24
CA ALA A 479 17.03 28.00 8.16
C ALA A 479 17.81 26.79 7.63
N CYS A 480 17.18 25.94 6.82
CA CYS A 480 17.78 24.77 6.18
C CYS A 480 18.84 25.15 5.12
N LEU A 481 18.80 26.36 4.57
CA LEU A 481 19.79 26.88 3.62
C LEU A 481 20.97 27.59 4.29
N LEU A 482 20.92 27.81 5.59
CA LEU A 482 22.03 28.38 6.33
C LEU A 482 23.23 27.42 6.35
N ARG A 483 24.44 27.94 6.22
CA ARG A 483 25.67 27.13 6.22
C ARG A 483 25.81 26.23 7.45
N ALA A 484 25.29 26.67 8.60
CA ALA A 484 25.33 25.90 9.85
C ALA A 484 24.42 24.65 9.81
N ASN A 485 23.37 24.68 8.99
CA ASN A 485 22.39 23.61 8.88
C ASN A 485 22.49 22.82 7.55
N SER A 486 23.53 23.09 6.76
CA SER A 486 23.75 22.45 5.48
C SER A 486 23.75 20.91 5.60
N GLY A 487 22.85 20.22 4.89
CA GLY A 487 22.69 18.78 4.93
C GLY A 487 21.98 18.23 6.19
N MET A 488 21.53 19.09 7.12
CA MET A 488 20.89 18.65 8.36
C MET A 488 19.37 18.56 8.28
N CYS A 489 18.75 19.15 7.25
CA CYS A 489 17.31 19.11 7.02
C CYS A 489 16.88 18.01 6.01
N GLY A 490 17.80 17.15 5.60
CA GLY A 490 17.56 16.15 4.57
C GLY A 490 17.65 16.69 3.14
N ALA A 491 17.07 15.95 2.19
CA ALA A 491 17.16 16.27 0.77
C ALA A 491 16.34 17.50 0.35
N GLY A 492 15.29 17.82 1.11
CA GLY A 492 14.35 18.91 0.81
C GLY A 492 12.99 18.68 1.46
N ILE A 493 11.97 19.35 0.93
CA ILE A 493 10.57 19.25 1.34
C ILE A 493 9.90 18.09 0.61
N LEU A 494 9.13 17.28 1.32
CA LEU A 494 8.33 16.19 0.75
C LEU A 494 7.41 16.69 -0.37
N ASP A 495 7.50 16.05 -1.53
CA ASP A 495 6.64 16.25 -2.68
C ASP A 495 6.10 14.89 -3.14
N VAL A 496 4.83 14.63 -2.81
CA VAL A 496 4.23 13.33 -3.07
C VAL A 496 3.97 13.12 -4.55
N TYR A 497 3.47 14.16 -5.24
CA TYR A 497 3.22 14.05 -6.67
C TYR A 497 4.48 13.77 -7.46
N ALA A 498 5.56 14.53 -7.20
CA ALA A 498 6.84 14.29 -7.86
C ALA A 498 7.42 12.90 -7.53
N ALA A 499 7.23 12.40 -6.30
CA ALA A 499 7.66 11.06 -5.93
C ALA A 499 6.90 9.98 -6.72
N LEU A 500 5.57 10.12 -6.86
CA LEU A 500 4.75 9.15 -7.59
C LEU A 500 5.02 9.16 -9.10
N THR A 501 5.22 10.35 -9.67
CA THR A 501 5.55 10.49 -11.11
C THR A 501 6.92 9.92 -11.48
N SER A 502 7.79 9.73 -10.49
CA SER A 502 9.13 9.16 -10.69
C SER A 502 9.17 7.63 -10.57
N ILE A 503 8.04 6.99 -10.26
CA ILE A 503 7.96 5.53 -10.16
C ILE A 503 7.86 4.94 -11.57
N ALA A 504 8.70 3.93 -11.87
CA ALA A 504 8.62 3.19 -13.12
C ALA A 504 7.26 2.47 -13.27
N PRO A 505 6.84 2.11 -14.49
CA PRO A 505 5.56 1.45 -14.72
C PRO A 505 5.30 0.29 -13.77
N ALA A 506 4.18 0.33 -13.05
CA ALA A 506 3.74 -0.78 -12.21
C ALA A 506 3.08 -1.85 -13.09
N ILE A 507 3.60 -3.09 -13.04
CA ILE A 507 3.12 -4.21 -13.83
C ILE A 507 2.28 -5.12 -12.93
N HIS A 508 1.05 -5.36 -13.34
CA HIS A 508 0.18 -6.37 -12.75
C HIS A 508 0.01 -7.53 -13.73
N ILE A 509 0.35 -8.74 -13.32
CA ILE A 509 0.05 -9.97 -14.06
C ILE A 509 -1.18 -10.59 -13.43
N ALA A 510 -2.25 -10.76 -14.24
CA ALA A 510 -3.55 -11.22 -13.75
C ALA A 510 -3.48 -12.59 -13.09
N ASN A 511 -2.61 -13.47 -13.59
CA ASN A 511 -2.45 -14.84 -13.11
C ASN A 511 -0.97 -15.16 -12.90
N LEU A 512 -0.40 -14.69 -11.79
CA LEU A 512 1.01 -14.91 -11.44
C LEU A 512 1.41 -16.38 -11.36
N SER A 513 0.46 -17.27 -10.98
CA SER A 513 0.65 -18.73 -10.93
C SER A 513 -0.57 -19.41 -11.54
N GLN A 514 -0.38 -20.08 -12.65
CA GLN A 514 -1.42 -20.80 -13.39
C GLN A 514 -1.09 -22.27 -13.48
N VAL A 515 -2.15 -23.11 -13.58
CA VAL A 515 -2.04 -24.53 -13.89
C VAL A 515 -2.77 -24.80 -15.20
N ALA A 516 -2.11 -25.47 -16.14
CA ALA A 516 -2.68 -25.83 -17.43
C ALA A 516 -2.31 -27.28 -17.82
N SER A 517 -3.04 -27.84 -18.76
CA SER A 517 -2.74 -29.16 -19.30
C SER A 517 -1.80 -29.09 -20.52
N PRO A 518 -0.99 -30.12 -20.76
CA PRO A 518 -0.18 -30.21 -21.98
C PRO A 518 -1.02 -30.00 -23.24
N GLY A 519 -0.53 -29.23 -24.19
CA GLY A 519 -1.21 -28.87 -25.42
C GLY A 519 -2.21 -27.73 -25.33
N ALA A 520 -2.54 -27.24 -24.13
CA ALA A 520 -3.44 -26.12 -23.97
C ALA A 520 -2.78 -24.80 -24.41
N LEU A 521 -3.61 -23.89 -24.96
CA LEU A 521 -3.20 -22.49 -25.15
C LEU A 521 -3.33 -21.77 -23.81
N VAL A 522 -2.24 -21.24 -23.29
CA VAL A 522 -2.18 -20.53 -22.01
C VAL A 522 -1.98 -19.04 -22.27
N ASN A 523 -2.84 -18.22 -21.67
CA ASN A 523 -2.74 -16.77 -21.76
C ASN A 523 -1.83 -16.21 -20.67
N LEU A 524 -1.02 -15.24 -21.04
CA LEU A 524 -0.16 -14.45 -20.17
C LEU A 524 -0.67 -13.01 -20.22
N ASP A 525 -1.50 -12.64 -19.23
CA ASP A 525 -2.15 -11.34 -19.22
C ASP A 525 -1.42 -10.39 -18.26
N ALA A 526 -0.84 -9.33 -18.81
CA ALA A 526 -0.26 -8.24 -18.04
C ALA A 526 -1.01 -6.94 -18.30
N SER A 527 -1.27 -6.20 -17.25
CA SER A 527 -1.62 -4.79 -17.32
C SER A 527 -0.52 -3.97 -16.69
N ALA A 528 -0.23 -2.81 -17.24
CA ALA A 528 0.74 -1.91 -16.65
C ALA A 528 0.16 -0.51 -16.55
N ILE A 529 0.43 0.15 -15.44
CA ILE A 529 0.05 1.53 -15.19
C ILE A 529 1.34 2.33 -15.12
N SER A 530 1.50 3.26 -16.06
CA SER A 530 2.60 4.20 -16.00
C SER A 530 2.17 5.42 -15.19
N PRO A 531 3.01 5.95 -14.31
CA PRO A 531 2.68 7.13 -13.51
C PRO A 531 2.46 8.34 -14.40
N SER A 532 1.67 9.26 -13.94
CA SER A 532 1.10 10.46 -14.55
C SER A 532 1.78 11.02 -15.79
N GLY A 533 1.00 11.19 -16.85
CA GLY A 533 1.42 11.81 -18.10
C GLY A 533 2.23 10.91 -19.03
N HIS A 534 2.72 9.76 -18.54
CA HIS A 534 3.40 8.77 -19.35
C HIS A 534 2.43 7.65 -19.70
N GLN A 535 2.51 7.17 -20.94
CA GLN A 535 1.71 6.05 -21.43
C GLN A 535 2.59 4.84 -21.61
N VAL A 536 2.08 3.66 -21.30
CA VAL A 536 2.74 2.41 -21.67
C VAL A 536 2.80 2.32 -23.20
N ILE A 537 4.00 2.20 -23.74
CA ILE A 537 4.23 2.19 -25.20
C ILE A 537 4.63 0.81 -25.73
N SER A 538 5.14 -0.08 -24.89
CA SER A 538 5.47 -1.44 -25.32
C SER A 538 5.41 -2.46 -24.19
N TYR A 539 5.11 -3.69 -24.60
CA TYR A 539 5.26 -4.91 -23.81
C TYR A 539 6.23 -5.82 -24.55
N GLU A 540 7.00 -6.62 -23.82
CA GLU A 540 7.89 -7.62 -24.42
C GLU A 540 7.97 -8.84 -23.49
N TRP A 541 7.30 -9.93 -23.88
CA TRP A 541 7.28 -11.17 -23.14
C TRP A 541 8.37 -12.12 -23.58
N HIS A 542 9.11 -12.65 -22.63
CA HIS A 542 10.16 -13.64 -22.82
C HIS A 542 9.91 -14.88 -21.99
N ALA A 543 10.08 -16.06 -22.59
CA ALA A 543 10.23 -17.29 -21.83
C ALA A 543 11.61 -17.31 -21.17
N SER A 544 11.67 -17.67 -19.88
CA SER A 544 12.95 -17.72 -19.15
C SER A 544 13.91 -18.74 -19.80
N PRO A 545 15.18 -18.38 -19.96
CA PRO A 545 16.21 -19.32 -20.41
C PRO A 545 16.38 -20.54 -19.50
N SER A 546 15.91 -20.46 -18.25
CA SER A 546 15.94 -21.56 -17.29
C SER A 546 14.89 -22.65 -17.55
N ASN A 547 13.94 -22.40 -18.45
CA ASN A 547 12.94 -23.39 -18.83
C ASN A 547 13.58 -24.60 -19.49
N LYS A 548 13.20 -25.81 -19.05
CA LYS A 548 13.76 -27.07 -19.56
C LYS A 548 13.52 -27.28 -21.06
N ILE A 549 12.44 -26.71 -21.58
CA ILE A 549 12.03 -26.76 -22.97
C ILE A 549 11.91 -25.33 -23.48
N PRO A 550 12.52 -24.96 -24.61
CA PRO A 550 12.32 -23.66 -25.22
C PRO A 550 10.86 -23.44 -25.58
N ILE A 551 10.34 -22.25 -25.26
CA ILE A 551 8.96 -21.88 -25.53
C ILE A 551 8.94 -20.65 -26.42
N SER A 552 8.12 -20.71 -27.46
CA SER A 552 7.78 -19.55 -28.28
C SER A 552 6.56 -18.86 -27.69
N VAL A 553 6.70 -17.58 -27.33
CA VAL A 553 5.59 -16.75 -26.88
C VAL A 553 4.93 -16.12 -28.09
N LEU A 554 3.61 -16.27 -28.20
CA LEU A 554 2.78 -15.67 -29.25
C LEU A 554 2.31 -14.30 -28.76
N ASN A 555 2.24 -13.31 -29.67
CA ASN A 555 1.87 -11.93 -29.36
C ASN A 555 2.74 -11.35 -28.22
N ALA A 556 4.02 -11.66 -28.27
CA ALA A 556 4.97 -11.31 -27.19
C ALA A 556 5.11 -9.78 -26.98
N ASP A 557 4.73 -8.98 -27.97
CA ASP A 557 4.76 -7.52 -28.01
C ASP A 557 3.48 -6.85 -27.49
N THR A 558 2.55 -7.61 -26.90
CA THR A 558 1.28 -7.09 -26.39
C THR A 558 1.08 -7.39 -24.91
N ALA A 559 0.14 -6.69 -24.29
CA ALA A 559 -0.28 -6.96 -22.92
C ALA A 559 -0.80 -8.40 -22.72
N ASN A 560 -1.43 -8.96 -23.77
CA ASN A 560 -2.06 -10.29 -23.77
C ASN A 560 -1.28 -11.23 -24.66
N ALA A 561 -0.23 -11.82 -24.13
CA ALA A 561 0.56 -12.84 -24.81
C ALA A 561 0.00 -14.24 -24.54
N SER A 562 0.49 -15.24 -25.26
CA SER A 562 0.10 -16.63 -25.04
C SER A 562 1.20 -17.60 -25.47
N PHE A 563 1.09 -18.84 -25.03
CA PHE A 563 1.95 -19.91 -25.51
C PHE A 563 1.20 -21.25 -25.50
N VAL A 564 1.64 -22.20 -26.30
CA VAL A 564 1.12 -23.58 -26.25
C VAL A 564 1.91 -24.32 -25.19
N ALA A 565 1.22 -24.88 -24.21
CA ALA A 565 1.81 -25.63 -23.13
C ALA A 565 2.57 -26.88 -23.65
N PRO A 566 3.90 -27.00 -23.44
CA PRO A 566 4.64 -28.10 -24.03
C PRO A 566 4.40 -29.41 -23.25
N ALA A 567 5.34 -29.86 -22.47
CA ALA A 567 5.21 -31.01 -21.59
C ALA A 567 4.93 -30.55 -20.17
N THR A 568 4.67 -31.51 -19.28
CA THR A 568 4.51 -31.26 -17.87
C THR A 568 5.77 -30.64 -17.24
N GLY A 569 5.57 -29.77 -16.26
CA GLY A 569 6.66 -29.06 -15.59
C GLY A 569 6.29 -27.63 -15.23
N THR A 570 7.24 -26.92 -14.66
CA THR A 570 7.09 -25.50 -14.27
C THR A 570 7.87 -24.64 -15.26
N TYR A 571 7.22 -23.63 -15.79
CA TYR A 571 7.75 -22.70 -16.79
C TYR A 571 7.63 -21.28 -16.28
N GLN A 572 8.68 -20.50 -16.50
CA GLN A 572 8.79 -19.10 -16.09
C GLN A 572 8.82 -18.18 -17.30
N PHE A 573 8.17 -17.04 -17.17
CA PHE A 573 8.08 -15.98 -18.15
C PHE A 573 8.40 -14.65 -17.51
N VAL A 574 8.93 -13.73 -18.27
CA VAL A 574 9.20 -12.35 -17.85
C VAL A 574 8.55 -11.42 -18.87
N VAL A 575 7.82 -10.43 -18.41
CA VAL A 575 7.37 -9.32 -19.25
C VAL A 575 8.21 -8.09 -18.93
N LEU A 576 8.70 -7.43 -19.96
CA LEU A 576 9.30 -6.10 -19.91
C LEU A 576 8.27 -5.10 -20.42
N VAL A 577 8.07 -4.02 -19.70
CA VAL A 577 7.14 -2.94 -20.05
C VAL A 577 7.93 -1.64 -20.12
N THR A 578 7.73 -0.87 -21.20
CA THR A 578 8.35 0.44 -21.38
C THR A 578 7.27 1.51 -21.50
N ASP A 579 7.48 2.66 -20.88
CA ASP A 579 6.60 3.81 -20.99
C ASP A 579 7.15 4.88 -21.95
N SER A 580 6.35 5.93 -22.18
CA SER A 580 6.69 7.03 -23.09
C SER A 580 7.87 7.91 -22.62
N SER A 581 8.34 7.74 -21.38
CA SER A 581 9.59 8.35 -20.91
C SER A 581 10.83 7.50 -21.23
N GLY A 582 10.63 6.27 -21.73
CA GLY A 582 11.68 5.29 -21.94
C GLY A 582 12.03 4.50 -20.67
N THR A 583 11.30 4.69 -19.57
CA THR A 583 11.50 3.93 -18.33
C THR A 583 10.93 2.54 -18.47
N THR A 584 11.68 1.53 -17.99
CA THR A 584 11.31 0.13 -18.09
C THR A 584 11.07 -0.50 -16.73
N SER A 585 10.14 -1.44 -16.69
CA SER A 585 9.91 -2.35 -15.56
C SER A 585 9.78 -3.77 -16.05
N ASN A 586 9.99 -4.74 -15.16
CA ASN A 586 9.76 -6.14 -15.49
C ASN A 586 8.97 -6.84 -14.37
N ALA A 587 8.24 -7.89 -14.76
CA ALA A 587 7.54 -8.78 -13.84
C ALA A 587 7.60 -10.21 -14.34
N SER A 588 7.49 -11.19 -13.43
CA SER A 588 7.60 -12.61 -13.77
C SER A 588 6.29 -13.33 -13.49
N ALA A 589 5.94 -14.26 -14.40
CA ALA A 589 4.84 -15.20 -14.23
C ALA A 589 5.37 -16.64 -14.18
N THR A 590 4.71 -17.50 -13.42
CA THR A 590 5.02 -18.92 -13.34
C THR A 590 3.80 -19.72 -13.80
N VAL A 591 3.99 -20.62 -14.75
CA VAL A 591 2.94 -21.53 -15.23
C VAL A 591 3.36 -22.95 -14.96
N ARG A 592 2.52 -23.71 -14.28
CA ARG A 592 2.69 -25.14 -14.07
C ARG A 592 1.86 -25.90 -15.08
N ILE A 593 2.49 -26.75 -15.84
CA ILE A 593 1.82 -27.66 -16.76
C ILE A 593 1.67 -28.99 -16.06
N ASN A 594 0.44 -29.43 -15.87
CA ASN A 594 0.06 -30.61 -15.10
C ASN A 594 -0.86 -31.49 -15.95
N SER A 595 -0.59 -32.79 -15.94
CA SER A 595 -1.48 -33.79 -16.55
C SER A 595 -2.44 -34.31 -15.50
N ALA A 596 -3.71 -34.34 -15.83
CA ALA A 596 -4.68 -34.93 -14.93
C ALA A 596 -4.54 -36.46 -14.85
N PRO A 597 -4.71 -37.07 -13.67
CA PRO A 597 -4.57 -38.53 -13.52
C PRO A 597 -5.65 -39.28 -14.32
N VAL A 598 -5.23 -40.39 -14.92
CA VAL A 598 -6.12 -41.26 -15.72
C VAL A 598 -6.41 -42.55 -14.96
N ILE A 599 -7.68 -42.85 -14.74
CA ILE A 599 -8.11 -44.09 -14.08
C ILE A 599 -8.05 -45.23 -15.13
N GLN A 600 -7.40 -46.35 -14.75
CA GLN A 600 -7.39 -47.57 -15.58
C GLN A 600 -8.77 -48.19 -15.64
N SER A 601 -9.17 -48.69 -16.81
CA SER A 601 -10.47 -49.30 -17.01
C SER A 601 -10.68 -50.51 -16.06
N VAL A 602 -11.87 -50.60 -15.50
CA VAL A 602 -12.29 -51.71 -14.64
C VAL A 602 -13.35 -52.52 -15.38
N THR A 603 -13.20 -53.85 -15.36
CA THR A 603 -14.19 -54.74 -15.95
C THR A 603 -15.45 -54.85 -15.08
N THR A 604 -16.55 -55.34 -15.67
CA THR A 604 -17.79 -55.65 -14.93
C THR A 604 -17.47 -56.71 -13.86
N HIS A 605 -17.94 -56.48 -12.64
CA HIS A 605 -17.86 -57.41 -11.54
C HIS A 605 -19.19 -57.99 -11.15
N GLN A 606 -19.19 -59.21 -10.64
CA GLN A 606 -20.38 -59.85 -10.06
C GLN A 606 -20.11 -60.15 -8.57
N VAL A 607 -21.13 -59.96 -7.73
CA VAL A 607 -21.09 -60.29 -6.31
C VAL A 607 -22.40 -60.87 -5.87
N ALA A 608 -22.40 -61.99 -5.16
CA ALA A 608 -23.63 -62.58 -4.62
C ALA A 608 -24.27 -61.66 -3.58
N ALA A 609 -25.63 -61.64 -3.57
CA ALA A 609 -26.38 -60.80 -2.64
C ALA A 609 -25.96 -61.01 -1.19
N GLY A 610 -25.75 -59.93 -0.45
CA GLY A 610 -25.27 -59.91 0.95
C GLY A 610 -23.80 -60.20 1.15
N LYS A 611 -23.01 -60.41 0.10
CA LYS A 611 -21.56 -60.62 0.19
C LYS A 611 -20.81 -59.32 -0.01
N THR A 612 -19.57 -59.26 0.48
CA THR A 612 -18.67 -58.11 0.33
C THR A 612 -17.98 -58.14 -1.02
N LEU A 613 -17.95 -57.02 -1.71
CA LEU A 613 -17.12 -56.80 -2.89
C LEU A 613 -16.07 -55.73 -2.57
N THR A 614 -14.81 -56.04 -2.81
CA THR A 614 -13.72 -55.11 -2.69
C THR A 614 -12.95 -55.02 -4.01
N ILE A 615 -12.80 -53.80 -4.56
CA ILE A 615 -12.09 -53.55 -5.81
C ILE A 615 -10.99 -52.49 -5.52
N LYS A 616 -9.78 -52.77 -5.96
CA LYS A 616 -8.72 -51.79 -5.95
C LYS A 616 -8.66 -51.06 -7.30
N LEU A 617 -9.04 -49.79 -7.29
CA LEU A 617 -8.90 -48.93 -8.44
C LEU A 617 -7.45 -48.44 -8.58
N VAL A 618 -6.99 -48.30 -9.79
CA VAL A 618 -5.67 -47.78 -10.13
C VAL A 618 -5.81 -46.59 -11.03
N ALA A 619 -5.14 -45.50 -10.71
CA ALA A 619 -4.97 -44.36 -11.59
C ALA A 619 -3.49 -44.08 -11.80
N MET A 620 -3.15 -43.62 -12.96
CA MET A 620 -1.77 -43.23 -13.33
C MET A 620 -1.76 -41.75 -13.64
N ASP A 621 -0.77 -41.08 -13.13
CA ASP A 621 -0.50 -39.69 -13.39
C ASP A 621 0.81 -39.55 -14.18
N ALA A 622 0.78 -38.80 -15.27
CA ALA A 622 1.94 -38.68 -16.16
C ALA A 622 3.09 -37.86 -15.52
N ASP A 623 2.78 -37.04 -14.53
CA ASP A 623 3.73 -36.18 -13.82
C ASP A 623 4.31 -36.86 -12.59
N GLY A 624 3.78 -38.06 -12.27
CA GLY A 624 4.17 -38.80 -11.08
C GLY A 624 3.48 -38.35 -9.80
N ASN A 625 2.46 -37.50 -9.88
CA ASN A 625 1.64 -37.07 -8.77
C ASN A 625 0.84 -38.27 -8.22
N LYS A 626 0.55 -38.24 -6.92
CA LYS A 626 -0.23 -39.32 -6.30
C LYS A 626 -1.73 -39.06 -6.50
N PRO A 627 -2.47 -39.90 -7.30
CA PRO A 627 -3.88 -39.73 -7.48
C PRO A 627 -4.69 -39.95 -6.19
N VAL A 628 -5.72 -39.13 -6.03
CA VAL A 628 -6.71 -39.22 -4.94
C VAL A 628 -8.06 -39.52 -5.56
N PHE A 629 -8.71 -40.60 -5.11
CA PHE A 629 -10.00 -41.04 -5.64
C PHE A 629 -11.16 -40.38 -4.90
N HIS A 630 -12.20 -40.03 -5.67
CA HIS A 630 -13.46 -39.44 -5.21
C HIS A 630 -14.67 -40.21 -5.76
N ALA A 631 -15.65 -40.42 -4.91
CA ALA A 631 -16.91 -41.03 -5.31
C ALA A 631 -17.79 -39.97 -6.01
N ILE A 632 -18.34 -40.31 -7.17
CA ILE A 632 -19.37 -39.51 -7.86
C ILE A 632 -20.74 -40.16 -7.61
N ALA A 633 -20.85 -41.49 -7.85
CA ALA A 633 -22.06 -42.25 -7.58
C ALA A 633 -21.66 -43.65 -7.06
N LEU A 634 -22.18 -44.03 -5.91
CA LEU A 634 -22.00 -45.33 -5.29
C LEU A 634 -23.36 -45.88 -4.90
N PRO A 635 -23.55 -47.23 -4.93
CA PRO A 635 -24.74 -47.84 -4.36
C PRO A 635 -24.77 -47.68 -2.83
N ASP A 636 -25.97 -47.76 -2.25
CA ASP A 636 -26.14 -47.64 -0.81
C ASP A 636 -25.30 -48.65 -0.04
N GLY A 637 -24.60 -48.16 0.98
CA GLY A 637 -23.71 -48.97 1.82
C GLY A 637 -22.33 -49.22 1.21
N ALA A 638 -22.03 -48.75 0.01
CA ALA A 638 -20.72 -48.83 -0.59
C ALA A 638 -19.87 -47.61 -0.20
N THR A 639 -18.56 -47.76 -0.15
CA THR A 639 -17.57 -46.73 0.19
C THR A 639 -16.42 -46.74 -0.80
N LEU A 640 -15.80 -45.57 -0.98
CA LEU A 640 -14.54 -45.40 -1.74
C LEU A 640 -13.55 -44.67 -0.91
N SER A 641 -12.39 -45.26 -0.70
CA SER A 641 -11.29 -44.57 -0.01
C SER A 641 -10.51 -43.66 -0.97
N ALA A 642 -9.88 -42.60 -0.43
CA ALA A 642 -8.98 -41.73 -1.20
C ALA A 642 -7.81 -42.49 -1.86
N ALA A 643 -7.46 -43.69 -1.36
CA ALA A 643 -6.45 -44.56 -1.96
C ALA A 643 -7.02 -45.46 -3.07
N GLY A 644 -8.30 -45.31 -3.48
CA GLY A 644 -8.90 -46.07 -4.56
C GLY A 644 -9.42 -47.46 -4.18
N VAL A 645 -9.70 -47.72 -2.89
CA VAL A 645 -10.32 -48.97 -2.48
C VAL A 645 -11.83 -48.75 -2.44
N PHE A 646 -12.55 -49.30 -3.42
CA PHE A 646 -14.00 -49.45 -3.38
C PHE A 646 -14.36 -50.64 -2.53
N ASN A 647 -15.26 -50.50 -1.58
CA ASN A 647 -15.75 -51.55 -0.71
C ASN A 647 -17.26 -51.49 -0.55
N TRP A 648 -17.97 -52.59 -0.84
CA TRP A 648 -19.38 -52.75 -0.63
C TRP A 648 -19.62 -53.95 0.28
N ALA A 649 -19.78 -53.71 1.58
CA ALA A 649 -19.75 -54.74 2.62
C ALA A 649 -20.92 -55.75 2.50
N HIS A 650 -22.09 -55.32 2.07
CA HIS A 650 -23.30 -56.14 1.93
C HIS A 650 -24.01 -55.75 0.64
N ALA A 651 -23.52 -56.24 -0.49
CA ALA A 651 -24.05 -55.89 -1.80
C ALA A 651 -25.54 -56.33 -1.92
N SER A 652 -26.45 -55.37 -1.93
CA SER A 652 -27.91 -55.59 -2.01
C SER A 652 -28.61 -54.29 -2.39
N PRO A 653 -29.84 -54.34 -2.90
CA PRO A 653 -30.60 -55.53 -3.38
C PRO A 653 -30.04 -56.11 -4.70
N ILE A 654 -30.71 -57.18 -5.21
CA ILE A 654 -30.40 -57.75 -6.54
C ILE A 654 -30.59 -56.69 -7.61
N GLY A 655 -29.64 -56.60 -8.56
CA GLY A 655 -29.69 -55.58 -9.62
C GLY A 655 -28.33 -55.33 -10.29
N ILE A 656 -28.33 -54.44 -11.26
CA ILE A 656 -27.11 -53.93 -11.92
C ILE A 656 -26.87 -52.50 -11.44
N TYR A 657 -25.71 -52.24 -10.91
CA TYR A 657 -25.33 -50.98 -10.34
C TYR A 657 -24.18 -50.34 -11.14
N THR A 658 -24.35 -49.08 -11.49
CA THR A 658 -23.30 -48.30 -12.11
C THR A 658 -22.57 -47.51 -11.02
N ILE A 659 -21.29 -47.76 -10.87
CA ILE A 659 -20.37 -47.05 -9.95
C ILE A 659 -19.65 -46.02 -10.75
N SER A 660 -19.69 -44.76 -10.32
CA SER A 660 -18.97 -43.65 -10.96
C SER A 660 -17.99 -43.05 -9.99
N VAL A 661 -16.77 -42.92 -10.44
CA VAL A 661 -15.62 -42.44 -9.64
C VAL A 661 -14.80 -41.42 -10.43
N ALA A 662 -14.10 -40.52 -9.74
CA ALA A 662 -13.11 -39.63 -10.29
C ALA A 662 -11.76 -39.84 -9.59
N ALA A 663 -10.70 -39.51 -10.26
CA ALA A 663 -9.40 -39.33 -9.64
C ALA A 663 -8.94 -37.88 -9.84
N SER A 664 -8.30 -37.28 -8.83
CA SER A 664 -7.69 -35.96 -8.90
C SER A 664 -6.28 -36.05 -8.35
N ASP A 665 -5.42 -35.13 -8.79
CA ASP A 665 -4.22 -34.76 -8.08
C ASP A 665 -4.44 -33.44 -7.31
N MET A 666 -3.38 -32.79 -6.84
CA MET A 666 -3.52 -31.54 -6.08
C MET A 666 -3.98 -30.35 -6.93
N ASP A 667 -3.86 -30.42 -8.27
CA ASP A 667 -4.02 -29.30 -9.19
C ASP A 667 -5.09 -29.49 -10.23
N ALA A 668 -5.49 -30.73 -10.53
CA ALA A 668 -6.49 -31.01 -11.56
C ALA A 668 -7.42 -32.15 -11.18
N THR A 669 -8.69 -31.98 -11.55
CA THR A 669 -9.65 -33.08 -11.53
C THR A 669 -9.41 -33.96 -12.76
N GLY A 670 -9.06 -35.20 -12.54
CA GLY A 670 -8.79 -36.15 -13.61
C GLY A 670 -10.03 -36.74 -14.24
N SER A 671 -9.80 -37.78 -15.02
CA SER A 671 -10.91 -38.49 -15.72
C SER A 671 -11.91 -39.08 -14.73
N THR A 672 -13.16 -39.03 -15.12
CA THR A 672 -14.21 -39.82 -14.50
C THR A 672 -14.29 -41.18 -15.17
N MET A 673 -14.59 -42.23 -14.41
CA MET A 673 -14.79 -43.56 -14.91
C MET A 673 -16.05 -44.17 -14.30
N SER A 674 -16.79 -44.90 -15.10
CA SER A 674 -17.92 -45.72 -14.62
C SER A 674 -17.70 -47.18 -14.95
N PHE A 675 -18.05 -48.07 -14.03
CA PHE A 675 -18.06 -49.52 -14.22
C PHE A 675 -19.30 -50.11 -13.58
N THR A 676 -19.67 -51.32 -13.98
CA THR A 676 -20.89 -51.97 -13.50
C THR A 676 -20.57 -53.10 -12.51
N VAL A 677 -21.41 -53.21 -11.49
CA VAL A 677 -21.44 -54.33 -10.57
C VAL A 677 -22.83 -54.98 -10.65
N GLU A 678 -22.86 -56.28 -10.96
CA GLU A 678 -24.09 -57.08 -10.98
C GLU A 678 -24.22 -57.87 -9.68
N VAL A 679 -25.39 -57.73 -9.05
CA VAL A 679 -25.80 -58.59 -7.93
C VAL A 679 -26.88 -59.55 -8.47
N PRO A 680 -26.47 -60.76 -8.93
CA PRO A 680 -27.37 -61.68 -9.58
C PRO A 680 -28.40 -62.31 -8.62
N GLN A 681 -29.54 -62.67 -9.14
CA GLN A 681 -30.52 -63.48 -8.44
C GLN A 681 -29.96 -64.88 -8.26
N GLY A 682 -29.66 -65.30 -7.03
CA GLY A 682 -29.15 -66.62 -6.75
C GLY A 682 -30.06 -67.70 -7.33
N LEU A 683 -29.51 -68.65 -8.10
CA LEU A 683 -30.21 -69.82 -8.52
C LEU A 683 -30.75 -70.56 -7.26
N GLN A 684 -32.04 -70.57 -7.09
CA GLN A 684 -32.71 -71.43 -6.12
C GLN A 684 -32.43 -72.88 -6.53
N THR A 685 -31.50 -73.56 -5.89
CA THR A 685 -31.43 -75.03 -5.93
C THR A 685 -32.71 -75.56 -5.22
N SER A 686 -33.67 -75.92 -5.98
CA SER A 686 -34.81 -76.72 -5.50
C SER A 686 -34.27 -77.98 -4.89
N ALA A 687 -34.40 -78.17 -3.60
CA ALA A 687 -34.18 -79.38 -2.90
C ALA A 687 -35.33 -80.37 -3.29
N GLY A 688 -35.00 -81.27 -4.19
CA GLY A 688 -35.83 -82.42 -4.52
C GLY A 688 -35.29 -83.70 -3.88
N VAL A 689 -36.07 -84.23 -2.97
CA VAL A 689 -35.86 -85.51 -2.29
C VAL A 689 -35.96 -86.65 -3.31
N SER A 690 -34.98 -87.59 -3.34
CA SER A 690 -35.27 -89.04 -3.14
C SER A 690 -34.11 -89.94 -3.55
N SER A 691 -33.70 -90.72 -2.60
CA SER A 691 -33.28 -92.15 -2.61
C SER A 691 -32.93 -92.84 -3.93
N GLY A 692 -31.76 -93.52 -3.92
CA GLY A 692 -31.56 -94.68 -4.81
C GLY A 692 -30.08 -94.94 -5.12
N SER A 693 -29.64 -95.94 -4.50
CA SER A 693 -28.42 -96.76 -4.56
C SER A 693 -27.73 -97.01 -5.89
N SER A 694 -26.46 -97.18 -5.80
CA SER A 694 -25.58 -98.17 -6.35
C SER A 694 -24.58 -97.84 -7.43
N SER A 695 -23.35 -98.02 -7.01
CA SER A 695 -22.19 -98.68 -7.63
C SER A 695 -21.62 -98.08 -8.95
N GLY A 696 -20.31 -97.84 -8.84
CA GLY A 696 -19.37 -98.28 -9.87
C GLY A 696 -18.48 -97.25 -10.50
N GLY A 697 -17.27 -97.25 -10.16
CA GLY A 697 -16.16 -97.26 -11.12
C GLY A 697 -15.53 -95.96 -11.57
N GLY A 698 -14.43 -95.67 -10.99
CA GLY A 698 -13.15 -95.54 -11.68
C GLY A 698 -12.83 -94.27 -12.48
N GLY A 699 -11.78 -93.73 -12.13
CA GLY A 699 -10.96 -92.95 -13.06
C GLY A 699 -10.48 -91.62 -12.56
N ALA A 700 -9.43 -91.66 -11.81
CA ALA A 700 -8.53 -90.52 -11.63
C ALA A 700 -7.87 -90.16 -12.93
N ILE A 701 -7.58 -88.90 -13.15
CA ILE A 701 -6.29 -88.43 -13.60
C ILE A 701 -6.13 -86.95 -13.24
N ASP A 702 -5.19 -86.67 -12.38
CA ASP A 702 -4.48 -85.42 -12.19
C ASP A 702 -3.79 -85.06 -13.50
N VAL A 703 -3.68 -83.78 -13.78
CA VAL A 703 -2.46 -83.18 -14.38
C VAL A 703 -2.39 -81.72 -13.97
N GLU A 704 -1.55 -81.49 -12.96
CA GLU A 704 -0.78 -80.24 -12.82
C GLU A 704 0.08 -80.03 -14.08
N TRP A 705 0.19 -78.78 -14.51
CA TRP A 705 1.41 -78.29 -15.16
C TRP A 705 1.74 -76.89 -14.69
N LEU A 706 2.67 -76.85 -13.75
CA LEU A 706 3.66 -75.83 -13.50
C LEU A 706 4.48 -75.60 -14.78
N ILE A 707 4.73 -74.39 -15.19
CA ILE A 707 6.05 -74.01 -15.71
C ILE A 707 6.38 -72.61 -15.22
N ALA A 708 7.40 -72.63 -14.44
CA ALA A 708 8.18 -71.49 -13.98
C ALA A 708 9.33 -71.20 -14.98
N ILE A 709 9.86 -70.00 -14.86
CA ILE A 709 11.25 -69.59 -15.07
C ILE A 709 11.62 -69.23 -16.55
N THR A 710 12.09 -68.02 -16.80
CA THR A 710 13.51 -67.71 -16.78
C THR A 710 13.81 -66.22 -16.79
N SER A 711 14.64 -65.88 -15.84
CA SER A 711 15.43 -64.66 -15.72
C SER A 711 16.37 -64.50 -16.91
N LEU A 712 16.63 -63.31 -17.38
CA LEU A 712 17.95 -62.95 -17.87
C LEU A 712 18.32 -61.53 -17.52
N LEU A 713 19.21 -61.41 -16.56
CA LEU A 713 20.08 -60.26 -16.32
C LEU A 713 21.00 -60.04 -17.54
N VAL A 714 21.11 -58.81 -18.02
CA VAL A 714 22.34 -58.33 -18.63
C VAL A 714 22.76 -57.04 -18.00
N VAL A 715 23.79 -57.14 -17.20
CA VAL A 715 24.65 -56.06 -16.73
C VAL A 715 25.62 -55.73 -17.84
N THR A 716 25.73 -54.46 -18.26
CA THR A 716 26.98 -53.94 -18.78
C THR A 716 27.26 -52.53 -18.31
N ARG A 717 28.35 -52.50 -17.58
CA ARG A 717 29.16 -51.31 -17.20
C ARG A 717 29.81 -50.70 -18.44
N CYS A 718 29.97 -49.41 -18.47
CA CYS A 718 31.28 -48.73 -18.68
C CYS A 718 31.04 -47.19 -18.73
N ARG A 719 31.60 -46.52 -17.78
CA ARG A 719 32.82 -45.70 -17.71
C ARG A 719 32.74 -44.37 -18.49
N ARG A 720 32.83 -43.35 -17.67
CA ARG A 720 33.70 -42.15 -17.73
C ARG A 720 34.37 -41.83 -19.04
N VAL A 721 34.36 -40.55 -19.42
CA VAL A 721 35.52 -39.64 -19.43
C VAL A 721 35.13 -38.31 -20.07
N TYR A 722 35.49 -37.29 -19.42
CA TYR A 722 35.78 -35.85 -19.53
C TYR A 722 34.66 -34.90 -19.20
#